data_66f9838c26ea285dad54ea0d10927217
#
_entry.id   66f9838c26ea285dad54ea0d10927217
#
_cell.length_a   1.000
_cell.length_b   1.000
_cell.length_c   1.000
_cell.angle_alpha   90.00
_cell.angle_beta   90.00
_cell.angle_gamma   90.00
#
_symmetry.space_group_name_H-M   'P 1'
#
loop_
_entity.id
_entity.type
_entity.pdbx_description
1 polymer ?
#
loop_
_entity_poly.entity_id
_entity_poly.type
_entity_poly.pdbx_seq_one_letter_code
_entity_poly.pdbx_strand_id
1 'polypeptide(L)'
;MAWLRSSSSWMKARAAALMLSLAATLTCGAAEAGTTASAGSSNTVPTRDPRRSHWAFQAIRKQVPPVHLAADRSEASSNPIDAFIAQRLRDKGLPLPKAASRRALIRRVTYDLTGLPPTPEQVEAFVHDASPQAWEHLIDRLLESPHYGEKWGRHWLDLVRFAETNSYETDEAKPNAWRYRDYVIRAFNTDKPYDRFIREQLAGDELPDGGADGLIATGYYRLGIWDNDPADRELALYDQLDDLVATTGQVFLGLTVDCARCHDHKIDPISQRDYYALLSFFRNIHPYRNGGTTDEVPLPGEKPAKALAVTEPGTVAPVTHLLRRGNPASPGEAVEPGFLSVMGSPPPVIAPPASGRSSGRRRALADWIAAPDNPLTARVIVNRVFQHHFGRGLVRTPSDFGIQGSLPTHPELLDWLAGHFVQDGWSLKRLHRLILNSQAYQASATPTAEALKADPANDWFSRFEMRRLTAEEIRDSVLWVGGSGNPRMYGPGMYVALPKEVLASQSVPGKGWGDSPAVEQARRSIYIHVKRSLLSPVLLSFDLAETDRSTPVRFATTQPTQALGMLNGVFFNEQARTLADRIRAEIGSEPREQVRRVLHRVTSRPPSDREVLQSVALLQSLTSEEGLGATAALDAFCLLAFNLNEFLYLE
;
A
#
# COMPACT_ATOMS: atom_id res chain seq x y z
N MET A 1 44.98 -21.13 13.73
CA MET A 1 44.33 -22.37 14.19
C MET A 1 44.12 -22.33 15.70
N ALA A 2 43.12 -21.59 16.20
CA ALA A 2 42.69 -21.67 17.60
C ALA A 2 41.40 -20.83 17.81
N TRP A 3 40.33 -21.14 17.10
CA TRP A 3 39.01 -20.49 17.31
C TRP A 3 37.84 -21.35 16.83
N LEU A 4 37.83 -22.63 17.21
CA LEU A 4 36.76 -23.58 16.91
C LEU A 4 36.58 -24.57 18.06
N ARG A 5 36.29 -24.10 19.27
CA ARG A 5 35.78 -24.93 20.39
C ARG A 5 35.09 -24.08 21.46
N SER A 6 33.90 -23.52 21.17
CA SER A 6 32.99 -23.06 22.23
C SER A 6 31.53 -22.85 21.81
N SER A 7 30.99 -23.64 20.86
CA SER A 7 29.60 -23.50 20.43
C SER A 7 28.68 -24.67 20.83
N SER A 8 29.13 -25.62 21.64
CA SER A 8 28.29 -26.80 21.99
C SER A 8 27.61 -26.73 23.36
N SER A 9 27.87 -25.74 24.20
CA SER A 9 27.23 -25.63 25.52
C SER A 9 25.95 -24.79 25.57
N TRP A 10 25.75 -23.90 24.58
CA TRP A 10 24.54 -23.04 24.53
C TRP A 10 23.30 -23.70 23.91
N MET A 11 23.48 -24.72 23.08
CA MET A 11 22.35 -25.46 22.51
C MET A 11 21.75 -26.52 23.46
N LYS A 12 22.51 -27.00 24.45
CA LYS A 12 22.00 -27.96 25.45
C LYS A 12 21.19 -27.31 26.58
N ALA A 13 21.39 -26.03 26.85
CA ALA A 13 20.63 -25.31 27.88
C ALA A 13 19.23 -24.86 27.42
N ARG A 14 18.97 -24.74 26.11
CA ARG A 14 17.64 -24.39 25.58
C ARG A 14 16.71 -25.59 25.38
N ALA A 15 17.24 -26.78 25.21
CA ALA A 15 16.43 -28.00 25.10
C ALA A 15 15.88 -28.49 26.48
N ALA A 16 16.54 -28.15 27.58
CA ALA A 16 16.08 -28.53 28.93
C ALA A 16 14.99 -27.61 29.49
N ALA A 17 14.91 -26.36 29.01
CA ALA A 17 13.88 -25.40 29.44
C ALA A 17 12.51 -25.58 28.73
N LEU A 18 12.47 -26.29 27.60
CA LEU A 18 11.25 -26.55 26.85
C LEU A 18 10.51 -27.86 27.27
N MET A 19 11.18 -28.71 28.03
CA MET A 19 10.60 -30.00 28.49
C MET A 19 10.01 -29.96 29.91
N LEU A 20 10.16 -28.87 30.64
CA LEU A 20 9.61 -28.72 32.00
C LEU A 20 8.29 -27.95 32.09
N SER A 21 7.72 -27.48 30.97
CA SER A 21 6.42 -26.80 30.96
C SER A 21 5.26 -27.63 30.41
N LEU A 22 5.44 -28.95 30.18
CA LEU A 22 4.41 -29.85 29.65
C LEU A 22 3.93 -30.95 30.65
N ALA A 23 4.26 -30.86 31.93
CA ALA A 23 3.93 -31.89 32.93
C ALA A 23 3.08 -31.41 34.11
N ALA A 24 2.23 -30.41 33.93
CA ALA A 24 1.33 -29.97 35.00
C ALA A 24 -0.04 -29.56 34.45
N THR A 25 -0.85 -30.52 33.96
CA THR A 25 -2.32 -30.42 33.96
C THR A 25 -2.91 -31.73 33.39
N LEU A 26 -3.04 -32.72 34.23
CA LEU A 26 -3.93 -33.89 33.99
C LEU A 26 -4.33 -34.47 35.34
N THR A 27 -5.33 -33.86 35.97
CA THR A 27 -6.26 -34.52 36.89
C THR A 27 -7.47 -33.62 37.08
N CYS A 28 -8.58 -33.94 36.46
CA CYS A 28 -9.89 -33.64 37.05
C CYS A 28 -10.88 -34.67 36.53
N GLY A 29 -11.56 -35.26 37.50
CA GLY A 29 -12.29 -36.49 37.41
C GLY A 29 -13.63 -36.41 36.67
N ALA A 30 -14.05 -37.59 36.27
CA ALA A 30 -15.38 -37.89 35.78
C ALA A 30 -16.41 -37.84 36.92
N ALA A 31 -17.54 -37.18 36.67
CA ALA A 31 -18.78 -37.38 37.42
C ALA A 31 -19.91 -37.52 36.40
N GLU A 32 -20.41 -38.72 36.29
CA GLU A 32 -21.67 -39.04 35.60
C GLU A 32 -22.86 -38.53 36.44
N ALA A 33 -23.78 -37.82 35.79
CA ALA A 33 -25.14 -37.66 36.29
C ALA A 33 -26.08 -37.60 35.09
N GLY A 34 -26.75 -38.72 34.88
CA GLY A 34 -27.86 -38.78 33.94
C GLY A 34 -29.08 -38.04 34.49
N THR A 35 -29.70 -37.24 33.62
CA THR A 35 -31.10 -36.84 33.80
C THR A 35 -31.74 -36.66 32.41
N THR A 36 -32.74 -37.48 32.19
CA THR A 36 -33.71 -37.36 31.08
C THR A 36 -34.47 -36.07 31.23
N ALA A 37 -34.40 -35.23 30.21
CA ALA A 37 -35.25 -34.03 30.09
C ALA A 37 -36.07 -34.08 28.81
N SER A 38 -37.37 -33.99 29.02
CA SER A 38 -38.44 -33.90 28.03
C SER A 38 -38.27 -32.79 27.01
N ALA A 39 -38.62 -33.11 25.76
CA ALA A 39 -38.73 -32.13 24.68
C ALA A 39 -39.86 -31.13 24.97
N GLY A 40 -39.47 -29.93 25.42
CA GLY A 40 -40.32 -28.75 25.43
C GLY A 40 -39.88 -27.84 24.30
N SER A 41 -40.68 -27.67 23.26
CA SER A 41 -40.49 -26.69 22.22
C SER A 41 -40.63 -25.28 22.82
N SER A 42 -39.53 -24.66 23.20
CA SER A 42 -39.50 -23.24 23.47
C SER A 42 -39.18 -22.52 22.16
N ASN A 43 -40.15 -21.78 21.63
CA ASN A 43 -39.96 -20.74 20.63
C ASN A 43 -39.07 -19.62 21.23
N THR A 44 -37.78 -19.86 21.35
CA THR A 44 -36.81 -18.80 21.62
C THR A 44 -36.56 -18.09 20.29
N VAL A 45 -37.04 -16.84 20.18
CA VAL A 45 -36.58 -15.90 19.21
C VAL A 45 -35.02 -15.94 19.20
N PRO A 46 -34.36 -16.19 18.05
CA PRO A 46 -32.91 -16.29 18.05
C PRO A 46 -32.34 -14.98 18.59
N THR A 47 -31.67 -15.04 19.73
CA THR A 47 -30.96 -13.90 20.31
C THR A 47 -29.98 -13.42 19.27
N ARG A 48 -30.16 -12.18 18.81
CA ARG A 48 -29.32 -11.55 17.78
C ARG A 48 -27.89 -11.58 18.28
N ASP A 49 -26.98 -12.25 17.54
CA ASP A 49 -25.55 -12.33 17.88
C ASP A 49 -25.00 -10.92 18.19
N PRO A 50 -24.53 -10.63 19.41
CA PRO A 50 -24.10 -9.29 19.80
C PRO A 50 -22.92 -8.78 18.98
N ARG A 51 -22.13 -9.67 18.37
CA ARG A 51 -21.01 -9.33 17.48
C ARG A 51 -21.48 -8.58 16.23
N ARG A 52 -22.72 -8.77 15.79
CA ARG A 52 -23.33 -8.05 14.67
C ARG A 52 -23.54 -6.55 14.94
N SER A 53 -23.46 -6.12 16.21
CA SER A 53 -23.55 -4.70 16.58
C SER A 53 -22.22 -3.96 16.48
N HIS A 54 -21.13 -4.65 16.12
CA HIS A 54 -19.82 -4.02 15.91
C HIS A 54 -19.91 -2.87 14.88
N TRP A 55 -19.21 -1.78 15.15
CA TRP A 55 -19.31 -0.52 14.39
C TRP A 55 -19.12 -0.70 12.88
N ALA A 56 -18.20 -1.59 12.47
CA ALA A 56 -17.86 -1.80 11.07
C ALA A 56 -19.01 -2.39 10.25
N PHE A 57 -19.88 -3.19 10.88
CA PHE A 57 -21.04 -3.82 10.24
C PHE A 57 -22.30 -2.94 10.28
N GLN A 58 -22.22 -1.75 10.87
CA GLN A 58 -23.36 -0.81 10.92
C GLN A 58 -23.30 0.15 9.75
N ALA A 59 -24.49 0.55 9.27
CA ALA A 59 -24.59 1.58 8.22
C ALA A 59 -23.80 2.84 8.58
N ILE A 60 -23.23 3.49 7.59
CA ILE A 60 -22.54 4.78 7.74
C ILE A 60 -23.54 5.79 8.30
N ARG A 61 -23.22 6.35 9.45
CA ARG A 61 -24.08 7.34 10.10
C ARG A 61 -23.84 8.70 9.48
N LYS A 62 -24.91 9.43 9.16
CA LYS A 62 -24.80 10.81 8.74
C LYS A 62 -24.26 11.63 9.90
N GLN A 63 -23.07 12.18 9.74
CA GLN A 63 -22.42 13.04 10.75
C GLN A 63 -22.53 14.51 10.32
N VAL A 64 -22.59 15.38 11.33
CA VAL A 64 -22.50 16.83 11.13
C VAL A 64 -21.20 17.29 11.78
N PRO A 65 -20.31 17.99 11.06
CA PRO A 65 -19.10 18.51 11.67
C PRO A 65 -19.43 19.37 12.91
N PRO A 66 -18.69 19.21 14.01
CA PRO A 66 -18.89 20.02 15.20
C PRO A 66 -18.81 21.51 14.87
N VAL A 67 -19.71 22.31 15.46
CA VAL A 67 -19.66 23.76 15.31
C VAL A 67 -18.44 24.29 16.08
N HIS A 68 -17.57 25.02 15.39
CA HIS A 68 -16.45 25.69 16.05
C HIS A 68 -16.98 26.78 16.99
N LEU A 69 -16.98 26.50 18.30
CA LEU A 69 -17.08 27.50 19.34
C LEU A 69 -15.68 28.07 19.62
N ALA A 70 -15.03 28.62 18.60
CA ALA A 70 -13.79 29.33 18.80
C ALA A 70 -14.12 30.65 19.50
N ALA A 71 -13.55 30.88 20.68
CA ALA A 71 -13.59 32.17 21.36
C ALA A 71 -12.90 33.27 20.50
N ASP A 72 -12.11 32.84 19.52
CA ASP A 72 -11.43 33.68 18.54
C ASP A 72 -11.80 33.23 17.12
N ARG A 73 -12.66 34.00 16.46
CA ARG A 73 -13.12 33.70 15.06
C ARG A 73 -11.99 33.76 14.02
N SER A 74 -10.81 34.26 14.41
CA SER A 74 -9.66 34.42 13.52
C SER A 74 -8.90 33.09 13.22
N GLU A 75 -9.10 32.05 14.08
CA GLU A 75 -8.41 30.75 13.92
C GLU A 75 -9.34 29.59 13.49
N ALA A 76 -10.61 29.86 13.25
CA ALA A 76 -11.57 28.83 12.88
C ALA A 76 -11.38 28.37 11.42
N SER A 77 -10.81 27.18 11.23
CA SER A 77 -10.80 26.52 9.92
C SER A 77 -12.22 26.22 9.45
N SER A 78 -12.52 26.48 8.19
CA SER A 78 -13.77 26.04 7.55
C SER A 78 -13.75 24.56 7.16
N ASN A 79 -12.61 23.88 7.30
CA ASN A 79 -12.44 22.49 6.91
C ASN A 79 -13.09 21.54 7.94
N PRO A 80 -14.04 20.69 7.54
CA PRO A 80 -14.72 19.78 8.45
C PRO A 80 -13.80 18.81 9.20
N ILE A 81 -12.69 18.38 8.60
CA ILE A 81 -11.70 17.49 9.25
C ILE A 81 -11.15 18.16 10.51
N ASP A 82 -10.82 19.45 10.41
CA ASP A 82 -10.28 20.20 11.54
C ASP A 82 -11.30 20.34 12.68
N ALA A 83 -12.60 20.44 12.36
CA ALA A 83 -13.64 20.49 13.37
C ALA A 83 -13.66 19.25 14.26
N PHE A 84 -13.58 18.05 13.65
CA PHE A 84 -13.55 16.79 14.39
C PHE A 84 -12.25 16.59 15.17
N ILE A 85 -11.10 16.91 14.58
CA ILE A 85 -9.79 16.77 15.24
C ILE A 85 -9.68 17.77 16.39
N ALA A 86 -10.06 19.03 16.18
CA ALA A 86 -10.03 20.04 17.23
C ALA A 86 -10.97 19.70 18.40
N GLN A 87 -12.15 19.13 18.13
CA GLN A 87 -13.03 18.66 19.20
C GLN A 87 -12.34 17.57 20.04
N ARG A 88 -11.72 16.59 19.39
CA ARG A 88 -11.03 15.50 20.09
C ARG A 88 -9.83 15.99 20.89
N LEU A 89 -9.04 16.94 20.36
CA LEU A 89 -7.93 17.56 21.08
C LEU A 89 -8.42 18.31 22.33
N ARG A 90 -9.52 19.10 22.21
CA ARG A 90 -10.14 19.78 23.36
C ARG A 90 -10.60 18.80 24.44
N ASP A 91 -11.27 17.70 24.04
CA ASP A 91 -11.73 16.65 24.96
C ASP A 91 -10.57 16.01 25.74
N LYS A 92 -9.36 16.07 25.17
CA LYS A 92 -8.11 15.57 25.76
C LYS A 92 -7.29 16.66 26.45
N GLY A 93 -7.75 17.90 26.45
CA GLY A 93 -7.01 19.03 27.04
C GLY A 93 -5.74 19.41 26.29
N LEU A 94 -5.67 19.09 24.99
CA LEU A 94 -4.50 19.36 24.14
C LEU A 94 -4.72 20.61 23.28
N PRO A 95 -3.67 21.43 23.08
CA PRO A 95 -3.73 22.56 22.18
C PRO A 95 -3.77 22.11 20.71
N LEU A 96 -4.29 22.98 19.85
CA LEU A 96 -4.16 22.81 18.40
C LEU A 96 -2.67 22.85 18.00
N PRO A 97 -2.27 22.05 17.00
CA PRO A 97 -0.88 22.04 16.51
C PRO A 97 -0.54 23.37 15.82
N LYS A 98 0.72 23.77 15.91
CA LYS A 98 1.23 24.90 15.13
C LYS A 98 1.34 24.53 13.65
N ALA A 99 1.18 25.52 12.77
CA ALA A 99 1.40 25.32 11.34
C ALA A 99 2.88 25.01 11.03
N ALA A 100 3.09 24.17 10.04
CA ALA A 100 4.42 23.92 9.46
C ALA A 100 4.88 25.11 8.61
N SER A 101 6.19 25.20 8.36
CA SER A 101 6.73 26.19 7.45
C SER A 101 6.28 25.93 5.99
N ARG A 102 6.19 26.97 5.18
CA ARG A 102 5.86 26.82 3.74
C ARG A 102 6.84 25.87 3.03
N ARG A 103 8.13 25.85 3.41
CA ARG A 103 9.13 24.95 2.86
C ARG A 103 8.85 23.48 3.24
N ALA A 104 8.51 23.21 4.48
CA ALA A 104 8.11 21.87 4.91
C ALA A 104 6.84 21.42 4.17
N LEU A 105 5.85 22.31 4.04
CA LEU A 105 4.57 22.00 3.37
C LEU A 105 4.74 21.66 1.89
N ILE A 106 5.49 22.45 1.10
CA ILE A 106 5.69 22.12 -0.31
C ILE A 106 6.46 20.81 -0.48
N ARG A 107 7.49 20.56 0.34
CA ARG A 107 8.23 19.31 0.31
C ARG A 107 7.31 18.12 0.63
N ARG A 108 6.54 18.20 1.70
CA ARG A 108 5.58 17.18 2.15
C ARG A 108 4.56 16.85 1.06
N VAL A 109 3.83 17.85 0.58
CA VAL A 109 2.73 17.64 -0.37
C VAL A 109 3.24 17.16 -1.74
N THR A 110 4.43 17.59 -2.17
CA THR A 110 5.00 17.13 -3.44
C THR A 110 5.35 15.64 -3.38
N TYR A 111 5.98 15.19 -2.29
CA TYR A 111 6.23 13.75 -2.08
C TYR A 111 4.93 12.96 -1.90
N ASP A 112 3.98 13.45 -1.13
CA ASP A 112 2.73 12.73 -0.86
C ASP A 112 1.88 12.55 -2.12
N LEU A 113 1.88 13.52 -3.02
CA LEU A 113 1.11 13.43 -4.25
C LEU A 113 1.88 12.83 -5.43
N THR A 114 3.19 13.05 -5.53
CA THR A 114 3.96 12.63 -6.72
C THR A 114 5.07 11.63 -6.43
N GLY A 115 5.47 11.47 -5.16
CA GLY A 115 6.61 10.63 -4.77
C GLY A 115 7.97 11.15 -5.22
N LEU A 116 8.05 12.45 -5.56
CA LEU A 116 9.27 13.12 -6.04
C LEU A 116 9.56 14.37 -5.20
N PRO A 117 10.83 14.79 -5.10
CA PRO A 117 11.16 16.07 -4.47
C PRO A 117 10.71 17.25 -5.32
N PRO A 118 10.29 18.38 -4.70
CA PRO A 118 10.15 19.63 -5.43
C PRO A 118 11.52 20.13 -5.87
N THR A 119 11.59 20.87 -7.00
CA THR A 119 12.84 21.55 -7.38
C THR A 119 13.07 22.79 -6.50
N PRO A 120 14.33 23.24 -6.32
CA PRO A 120 14.60 24.48 -5.61
C PRO A 120 13.80 25.67 -6.11
N GLU A 121 13.63 25.80 -7.43
CA GLU A 121 12.87 26.88 -8.08
C GLU A 121 11.38 26.81 -7.72
N GLN A 122 10.79 25.60 -7.66
CA GLN A 122 9.40 25.39 -7.23
C GLN A 122 9.21 25.77 -5.75
N VAL A 123 10.19 25.45 -4.92
CA VAL A 123 10.15 25.81 -3.48
C VAL A 123 10.19 27.33 -3.33
N GLU A 124 11.15 28.00 -3.97
CA GLU A 124 11.28 29.46 -3.87
C GLU A 124 10.05 30.17 -4.44
N ALA A 125 9.53 29.72 -5.59
CA ALA A 125 8.31 30.27 -6.16
C ALA A 125 7.13 30.17 -5.19
N PHE A 126 6.91 29.00 -4.56
CA PHE A 126 5.84 28.82 -3.60
C PHE A 126 6.05 29.63 -2.31
N VAL A 127 7.28 29.66 -1.77
CA VAL A 127 7.58 30.38 -0.53
C VAL A 127 7.33 31.87 -0.67
N HIS A 128 7.62 32.46 -1.83
CA HIS A 128 7.46 33.88 -2.12
C HIS A 128 6.08 34.26 -2.70
N ASP A 129 5.24 33.28 -3.02
CA ASP A 129 3.87 33.54 -3.51
C ASP A 129 3.00 34.05 -2.37
N ALA A 130 2.65 35.33 -2.39
CA ALA A 130 1.81 35.98 -1.40
C ALA A 130 0.30 35.80 -1.66
N SER A 131 -0.09 35.08 -2.72
CA SER A 131 -1.49 34.83 -3.05
C SER A 131 -2.18 34.04 -1.92
N PRO A 132 -3.40 34.41 -1.49
CA PRO A 132 -4.17 33.63 -0.51
C PRO A 132 -4.44 32.20 -0.97
N GLN A 133 -4.51 31.95 -2.26
CA GLN A 133 -4.77 30.65 -2.90
C GLN A 133 -3.50 29.88 -3.26
N ALA A 134 -2.31 30.37 -2.90
CA ALA A 134 -1.03 29.71 -3.27
C ALA A 134 -0.97 28.23 -2.91
N TRP A 135 -1.52 27.84 -1.75
CA TRP A 135 -1.57 26.47 -1.28
C TRP A 135 -2.53 25.60 -2.12
N GLU A 136 -3.72 26.10 -2.38
CA GLU A 136 -4.71 25.39 -3.21
C GLU A 136 -4.21 25.21 -4.64
N HIS A 137 -3.63 26.26 -5.26
CA HIS A 137 -3.03 26.18 -6.59
C HIS A 137 -1.87 25.18 -6.64
N LEU A 138 -1.07 25.07 -5.57
CA LEU A 138 -0.01 24.07 -5.49
C LEU A 138 -0.61 22.65 -5.48
N ILE A 139 -1.63 22.38 -4.65
CA ILE A 139 -2.31 21.09 -4.59
C ILE A 139 -2.89 20.73 -5.96
N ASP A 140 -3.60 21.64 -6.61
CA ASP A 140 -4.25 21.41 -7.91
C ASP A 140 -3.23 21.03 -8.97
N ARG A 141 -2.14 21.79 -9.06
CA ARG A 141 -1.04 21.48 -9.99
C ARG A 141 -0.41 20.10 -9.73
N LEU A 142 -0.26 19.70 -8.49
CA LEU A 142 0.30 18.39 -8.14
C LEU A 142 -0.68 17.25 -8.43
N LEU A 143 -1.98 17.45 -8.21
CA LEU A 143 -3.03 16.49 -8.57
C LEU A 143 -3.19 16.32 -10.08
N GLU A 144 -2.87 17.34 -10.88
CA GLU A 144 -2.84 17.29 -12.33
C GLU A 144 -1.56 16.66 -12.90
N SER A 145 -0.52 16.55 -12.08
CA SER A 145 0.74 15.94 -12.48
C SER A 145 0.54 14.46 -12.87
N PRO A 146 1.12 13.99 -13.99
CA PRO A 146 1.06 12.58 -14.35
C PRO A 146 1.74 11.67 -13.32
N HIS A 147 2.66 12.20 -12.52
CA HIS A 147 3.35 11.50 -11.45
C HIS A 147 2.43 11.17 -10.25
N TYR A 148 1.27 11.82 -10.15
CA TYR A 148 0.25 11.46 -9.16
C TYR A 148 -0.20 10.00 -9.30
N GLY A 149 -0.53 9.58 -10.52
CA GLY A 149 -0.94 8.19 -10.76
C GLY A 149 0.17 7.18 -10.52
N GLU A 150 1.45 7.54 -10.75
CA GLU A 150 2.59 6.67 -10.42
C GLU A 150 2.72 6.47 -8.90
N LYS A 151 2.60 7.54 -8.12
CA LYS A 151 2.66 7.49 -6.65
C LYS A 151 1.49 6.70 -6.06
N TRP A 152 0.27 7.08 -6.40
CA TRP A 152 -0.94 6.47 -5.82
C TRP A 152 -1.23 5.10 -6.41
N GLY A 153 -0.85 4.87 -7.67
CA GLY A 153 -0.82 3.54 -8.26
C GLY A 153 0.10 2.57 -7.51
N ARG A 154 1.27 3.02 -7.02
CA ARG A 154 2.15 2.15 -6.22
C ARG A 154 1.47 1.68 -4.93
N HIS A 155 0.74 2.55 -4.23
CA HIS A 155 -0.02 2.16 -3.05
C HIS A 155 -1.08 1.09 -3.36
N TRP A 156 -1.75 1.21 -4.51
CA TRP A 156 -2.70 0.20 -4.96
C TRP A 156 -2.02 -1.13 -5.28
N LEU A 157 -0.89 -1.10 -5.99
CA LEU A 157 -0.14 -2.29 -6.39
C LEU A 157 0.37 -3.11 -5.19
N ASP A 158 0.64 -2.48 -4.05
CA ASP A 158 0.98 -3.17 -2.79
C ASP A 158 -0.21 -3.96 -2.24
N LEU A 159 -1.41 -3.42 -2.34
CA LEU A 159 -2.64 -4.07 -1.86
C LEU A 159 -3.00 -5.30 -2.67
N VAL A 160 -2.80 -5.24 -4.00
CA VAL A 160 -3.18 -6.32 -4.91
C VAL A 160 -2.03 -7.29 -5.21
N ARG A 161 -0.94 -7.27 -4.42
CA ARG A 161 0.22 -8.18 -4.55
C ARG A 161 0.79 -8.23 -5.97
N PHE A 162 0.92 -7.06 -6.61
CA PHE A 162 1.39 -6.95 -7.97
C PHE A 162 2.81 -7.50 -8.14
N ALA A 163 2.96 -8.43 -9.09
CA ALA A 163 4.24 -8.88 -9.60
C ALA A 163 4.10 -9.34 -11.07
N GLU A 164 5.22 -9.44 -11.75
CA GLU A 164 5.31 -9.85 -13.14
C GLU A 164 5.80 -11.30 -13.29
N THR A 165 5.76 -12.08 -12.19
CA THR A 165 6.09 -13.52 -12.14
C THR A 165 5.18 -14.27 -11.17
N ASN A 166 5.21 -15.62 -11.25
CA ASN A 166 4.29 -16.51 -10.55
C ASN A 166 4.72 -16.89 -9.13
N SER A 167 5.99 -16.69 -8.73
CA SER A 167 6.60 -17.32 -7.55
C SER A 167 6.84 -18.83 -7.72
N TYR A 168 6.93 -19.58 -6.63
CA TYR A 168 7.28 -20.99 -6.58
C TYR A 168 8.64 -21.29 -7.24
N GLU A 169 8.92 -22.57 -7.53
CA GLU A 169 10.23 -23.07 -7.97
C GLU A 169 10.67 -22.52 -9.32
N THR A 170 9.73 -22.36 -10.25
CA THR A 170 10.03 -21.89 -11.60
C THR A 170 9.99 -20.38 -11.73
N ASP A 171 9.21 -19.72 -10.90
CA ASP A 171 8.94 -18.27 -10.90
C ASP A 171 8.78 -17.70 -12.32
N GLU A 172 7.91 -18.34 -13.10
CA GLU A 172 7.69 -17.98 -14.49
C GLU A 172 7.08 -16.58 -14.65
N ALA A 173 7.44 -15.95 -15.77
CA ALA A 173 6.95 -14.62 -16.11
C ALA A 173 5.44 -14.60 -16.34
N LYS A 174 4.79 -13.49 -15.94
CA LYS A 174 3.43 -13.09 -16.31
C LYS A 174 3.52 -12.04 -17.41
N PRO A 175 3.58 -12.43 -18.67
CA PRO A 175 3.63 -11.48 -19.78
C PRO A 175 2.44 -10.52 -19.70
N ASN A 176 2.63 -9.29 -20.11
CA ASN A 176 1.57 -8.27 -20.11
C ASN A 176 0.97 -7.88 -18.73
N ALA A 177 1.50 -8.37 -17.59
CA ALA A 177 1.09 -7.89 -16.26
C ALA A 177 1.32 -6.36 -16.11
N TRP A 178 2.34 -5.80 -16.76
CA TRP A 178 2.61 -4.37 -16.82
C TRP A 178 1.43 -3.54 -17.32
N ARG A 179 0.54 -4.09 -18.17
CA ARG A 179 -0.67 -3.38 -18.65
C ARG A 179 -1.64 -3.09 -17.50
N TYR A 180 -1.74 -4.00 -16.53
CA TYR A 180 -2.53 -3.77 -15.31
C TYR A 180 -1.95 -2.61 -14.50
N ARG A 181 -0.63 -2.57 -14.26
CA ARG A 181 0.03 -1.43 -13.61
C ARG A 181 -0.29 -0.12 -14.35
N ASP A 182 -0.15 -0.12 -15.66
CA ASP A 182 -0.40 1.06 -16.49
C ASP A 182 -1.87 1.49 -16.47
N TYR A 183 -2.81 0.53 -16.44
CA TYR A 183 -4.23 0.80 -16.22
C TYR A 183 -4.46 1.49 -14.87
N VAL A 184 -3.87 0.98 -13.79
CA VAL A 184 -3.98 1.56 -12.45
C VAL A 184 -3.47 3.01 -12.45
N ILE A 185 -2.29 3.26 -13.01
CA ILE A 185 -1.72 4.62 -13.12
C ILE A 185 -2.67 5.56 -13.86
N ARG A 186 -3.22 5.13 -15.01
CA ARG A 186 -4.19 5.94 -15.79
C ARG A 186 -5.46 6.19 -15.00
N ALA A 187 -6.00 5.18 -14.32
CA ALA A 187 -7.22 5.31 -13.54
C ALA A 187 -7.09 6.37 -12.43
N PHE A 188 -5.97 6.41 -11.72
CA PHE A 188 -5.68 7.47 -10.73
C PHE A 188 -5.50 8.83 -11.40
N ASN A 189 -4.73 8.92 -12.50
CA ASN A 189 -4.49 10.19 -13.19
C ASN A 189 -5.78 10.82 -13.73
N THR A 190 -6.71 10.01 -14.23
CA THR A 190 -8.00 10.47 -14.75
C THR A 190 -9.07 10.66 -13.67
N ASP A 191 -8.71 10.46 -12.39
CA ASP A 191 -9.66 10.49 -11.26
C ASP A 191 -10.88 9.60 -11.50
N LYS A 192 -10.63 8.36 -12.01
CA LYS A 192 -11.70 7.39 -12.24
C LYS A 192 -12.49 7.19 -10.95
N PRO A 193 -13.83 7.33 -10.95
CA PRO A 193 -14.65 7.09 -9.76
C PRO A 193 -14.32 5.73 -9.14
N TYR A 194 -14.09 5.71 -7.83
CA TYR A 194 -13.59 4.50 -7.15
C TYR A 194 -14.57 3.33 -7.22
N ASP A 195 -15.87 3.59 -7.21
CA ASP A 195 -16.91 2.56 -7.44
C ASP A 195 -16.82 1.95 -8.86
N ARG A 196 -16.52 2.77 -9.89
CA ARG A 196 -16.25 2.29 -11.24
C ARG A 196 -14.96 1.50 -11.31
N PHE A 197 -13.91 1.95 -10.63
CA PHE A 197 -12.64 1.24 -10.53
C PHE A 197 -12.80 -0.15 -9.89
N ILE A 198 -13.62 -0.29 -8.83
CA ILE A 198 -13.97 -1.58 -8.23
C ILE A 198 -14.66 -2.50 -9.25
N ARG A 199 -15.70 -1.98 -9.94
CA ARG A 199 -16.44 -2.77 -10.91
C ARG A 199 -15.56 -3.27 -12.06
N GLU A 200 -14.64 -2.44 -12.54
CA GLU A 200 -13.69 -2.84 -13.58
C GLU A 200 -12.70 -3.91 -13.07
N GLN A 201 -12.19 -3.80 -11.84
CA GLN A 201 -11.31 -4.81 -11.24
C GLN A 201 -11.98 -6.19 -11.13
N LEU A 202 -13.23 -6.21 -10.69
CA LEU A 202 -13.93 -7.45 -10.36
C LEU A 202 -14.74 -8.03 -11.54
N ALA A 203 -15.23 -7.20 -12.45
CA ALA A 203 -16.15 -7.62 -13.51
C ALA A 203 -16.02 -6.80 -14.80
N GLY A 204 -14.82 -6.26 -15.09
CA GLY A 204 -14.62 -5.36 -16.21
C GLY A 204 -14.97 -5.96 -17.58
N ASP A 205 -14.78 -7.27 -17.75
CA ASP A 205 -15.17 -8.04 -18.94
C ASP A 205 -16.69 -8.32 -19.01
N GLU A 206 -17.43 -8.17 -17.91
CA GLU A 206 -18.90 -8.30 -17.83
C GLU A 206 -19.61 -6.95 -18.03
N LEU A 207 -18.88 -5.83 -17.98
CA LEU A 207 -19.45 -4.50 -18.16
C LEU A 207 -19.73 -4.22 -19.63
N PRO A 208 -20.92 -3.68 -19.98
CA PRO A 208 -21.26 -3.36 -21.37
C PRO A 208 -20.29 -2.37 -22.02
N ASP A 209 -19.73 -1.46 -21.23
CA ASP A 209 -18.82 -0.38 -21.61
C ASP A 209 -17.39 -0.58 -21.09
N GLY A 210 -17.02 -1.81 -20.66
CA GLY A 210 -15.71 -2.14 -20.10
C GLY A 210 -14.54 -1.94 -21.06
N GLY A 211 -14.73 -2.30 -22.31
CA GLY A 211 -13.72 -2.13 -23.36
C GLY A 211 -12.37 -2.79 -23.03
N ALA A 212 -11.28 -2.25 -23.55
CA ALA A 212 -9.93 -2.74 -23.29
C ALA A 212 -9.52 -2.53 -21.83
N ASP A 213 -9.82 -1.38 -21.24
CA ASP A 213 -9.47 -1.06 -19.86
C ASP A 213 -10.18 -1.96 -18.86
N GLY A 214 -11.48 -2.26 -19.07
CA GLY A 214 -12.21 -3.20 -18.23
C GLY A 214 -11.60 -4.61 -18.27
N LEU A 215 -11.22 -5.07 -19.46
CA LEU A 215 -10.55 -6.36 -19.59
C LEU A 215 -9.18 -6.39 -18.90
N ILE A 216 -8.35 -5.35 -19.08
CA ILE A 216 -7.05 -5.22 -18.41
C ILE A 216 -7.20 -5.18 -16.89
N ALA A 217 -8.23 -4.48 -16.37
CA ALA A 217 -8.50 -4.37 -14.96
C ALA A 217 -8.75 -5.73 -14.30
N THR A 218 -9.37 -6.69 -15.01
CA THR A 218 -9.56 -8.06 -14.51
C THR A 218 -8.24 -8.84 -14.34
N GLY A 219 -7.12 -8.29 -14.79
CA GLY A 219 -5.78 -8.77 -14.41
C GLY A 219 -5.59 -8.92 -12.90
N TYR A 220 -6.36 -8.18 -12.09
CA TYR A 220 -6.48 -8.35 -10.63
C TYR A 220 -6.54 -9.83 -10.21
N TYR A 221 -7.31 -10.65 -10.93
CA TYR A 221 -7.48 -12.07 -10.67
C TYR A 221 -6.22 -12.91 -10.91
N ARG A 222 -5.25 -12.36 -11.66
CA ARG A 222 -4.04 -13.06 -12.10
C ARG A 222 -2.76 -12.58 -11.42
N LEU A 223 -2.87 -11.69 -10.44
CA LEU A 223 -1.70 -11.14 -9.75
C LEU A 223 -1.18 -12.03 -8.61
N GLY A 224 -1.93 -13.00 -8.13
CA GLY A 224 -1.52 -13.93 -7.08
C GLY A 224 -0.34 -14.81 -7.47
N ILE A 225 0.16 -15.55 -6.50
CA ILE A 225 1.15 -16.61 -6.71
C ILE A 225 0.49 -17.81 -7.41
N TRP A 226 1.27 -18.58 -8.16
CA TRP A 226 0.80 -19.76 -8.85
C TRP A 226 1.90 -20.79 -9.05
N ASP A 227 1.61 -22.06 -8.67
CA ASP A 227 2.45 -23.18 -9.01
C ASP A 227 2.08 -23.70 -10.42
N ASN A 228 3.07 -23.78 -11.31
CA ASN A 228 2.86 -24.21 -12.69
C ASN A 228 2.67 -25.73 -12.84
N ASP A 229 3.09 -26.52 -11.85
CA ASP A 229 2.97 -27.98 -11.86
C ASP A 229 2.51 -28.51 -10.48
N PRO A 230 1.30 -28.15 -10.05
CA PRO A 230 0.81 -28.54 -8.74
C PRO A 230 0.57 -30.05 -8.66
N ALA A 231 1.03 -30.67 -7.57
CA ALA A 231 0.82 -32.09 -7.29
C ALA A 231 -0.67 -32.45 -7.13
N ASP A 232 -1.46 -31.53 -6.57
CA ASP A 232 -2.92 -31.62 -6.42
C ASP A 232 -3.57 -30.40 -7.10
N ARG A 233 -4.16 -30.62 -8.26
CA ARG A 233 -4.78 -29.57 -9.08
C ARG A 233 -6.05 -28.99 -8.46
N GLU A 234 -6.81 -29.81 -7.76
CA GLU A 234 -8.04 -29.36 -7.12
C GLU A 234 -7.72 -28.50 -5.90
N LEU A 235 -6.74 -28.91 -5.10
CA LEU A 235 -6.24 -28.09 -3.98
C LEU A 235 -5.71 -26.76 -4.49
N ALA A 236 -4.86 -26.77 -5.54
CA ALA A 236 -4.31 -25.56 -6.13
C ALA A 236 -5.39 -24.61 -6.67
N LEU A 237 -6.48 -25.14 -7.24
CA LEU A 237 -7.62 -24.32 -7.64
C LEU A 237 -8.28 -23.64 -6.43
N TYR A 238 -8.51 -24.38 -5.33
CA TYR A 238 -9.11 -23.80 -4.12
C TYR A 238 -8.17 -22.84 -3.42
N ASP A 239 -6.84 -23.02 -3.51
CA ASP A 239 -5.86 -22.06 -2.98
C ASP A 239 -5.86 -20.76 -3.81
N GLN A 240 -6.02 -20.83 -5.13
CA GLN A 240 -6.24 -19.67 -5.98
C GLN A 240 -7.55 -18.93 -5.61
N LEU A 241 -8.64 -19.66 -5.41
CA LEU A 241 -9.92 -19.07 -5.03
C LEU A 241 -9.86 -18.44 -3.63
N ASP A 242 -9.14 -19.06 -2.71
CA ASP A 242 -8.89 -18.54 -1.36
C ASP A 242 -8.13 -17.21 -1.39
N ASP A 243 -7.04 -17.14 -2.17
CA ASP A 243 -6.30 -15.89 -2.39
C ASP A 243 -7.20 -14.77 -2.94
N LEU A 244 -8.13 -15.07 -3.85
CA LEU A 244 -9.08 -14.10 -4.37
C LEU A 244 -10.08 -13.63 -3.32
N VAL A 245 -10.64 -14.55 -2.54
CA VAL A 245 -11.57 -14.23 -1.45
C VAL A 245 -10.89 -13.38 -0.38
N ALA A 246 -9.70 -13.82 0.08
CA ALA A 246 -8.91 -13.13 1.09
C ALA A 246 -8.51 -11.72 0.63
N THR A 247 -7.96 -11.61 -0.59
CA THR A 247 -7.54 -10.30 -1.13
C THR A 247 -8.73 -9.37 -1.33
N THR A 248 -9.86 -9.87 -1.86
CA THR A 248 -11.07 -9.07 -2.06
C THR A 248 -11.63 -8.58 -0.72
N GLY A 249 -11.69 -9.46 0.28
CA GLY A 249 -12.09 -9.11 1.64
C GLY A 249 -11.21 -8.03 2.26
N GLN A 250 -9.89 -8.22 2.21
CA GLN A 250 -8.93 -7.27 2.81
C GLN A 250 -8.87 -5.94 2.06
N VAL A 251 -8.86 -5.96 0.72
CA VAL A 251 -8.65 -4.77 -0.10
C VAL A 251 -9.89 -3.87 -0.13
N PHE A 252 -11.06 -4.44 -0.34
CA PHE A 252 -12.29 -3.64 -0.53
C PHE A 252 -13.14 -3.53 0.73
N LEU A 253 -13.18 -4.58 1.56
CA LEU A 253 -14.04 -4.62 2.74
C LEU A 253 -13.27 -4.42 4.05
N GLY A 254 -11.93 -4.49 4.04
CA GLY A 254 -11.13 -4.41 5.26
C GLY A 254 -11.45 -5.54 6.24
N LEU A 255 -11.67 -6.74 5.75
CA LEU A 255 -12.00 -7.92 6.57
C LEU A 255 -11.06 -9.08 6.25
N THR A 256 -10.67 -9.81 7.30
CA THR A 256 -9.92 -11.08 7.22
C THR A 256 -10.92 -12.24 7.19
N VAL A 257 -11.34 -12.64 5.98
CA VAL A 257 -12.37 -13.67 5.80
C VAL A 257 -11.79 -15.08 5.61
N ASP A 258 -10.51 -15.20 5.34
CA ASP A 258 -9.77 -16.42 5.03
C ASP A 258 -9.79 -17.47 6.17
N CYS A 259 -9.82 -17.04 7.43
CA CYS A 259 -10.01 -17.94 8.56
C CYS A 259 -11.28 -18.80 8.45
N ALA A 260 -12.31 -18.28 7.79
CA ALA A 260 -13.58 -18.98 7.62
C ALA A 260 -13.55 -20.09 6.53
N ARG A 261 -12.42 -20.30 5.83
CA ARG A 261 -12.22 -21.44 4.92
C ARG A 261 -12.39 -22.79 5.62
N CYS A 262 -11.88 -22.92 6.86
CA CYS A 262 -11.82 -24.21 7.55
C CYS A 262 -12.88 -24.41 8.64
N HIS A 263 -13.37 -23.34 9.23
CA HIS A 263 -14.34 -23.29 10.33
C HIS A 263 -14.96 -21.90 10.43
N ASP A 264 -16.04 -21.72 11.15
CA ASP A 264 -16.57 -20.37 11.39
C ASP A 264 -15.48 -19.46 11.95
N HIS A 265 -15.44 -18.20 11.49
CA HIS A 265 -14.44 -17.25 11.96
C HIS A 265 -14.49 -17.14 13.49
N LYS A 266 -13.33 -17.28 14.13
CA LYS A 266 -13.25 -17.41 15.59
C LYS A 266 -13.84 -16.20 16.33
N ILE A 267 -13.65 -15.00 15.79
CA ILE A 267 -13.97 -13.73 16.45
C ILE A 267 -15.12 -13.01 15.74
N ASP A 268 -14.99 -12.78 14.44
CA ASP A 268 -16.00 -12.08 13.65
C ASP A 268 -17.22 -12.98 13.38
N PRO A 269 -18.41 -12.40 13.24
CA PRO A 269 -19.63 -13.15 12.93
C PRO A 269 -19.71 -13.52 11.43
N ILE A 270 -18.68 -14.20 10.95
CA ILE A 270 -18.51 -14.69 9.58
C ILE A 270 -18.48 -16.22 9.65
N SER A 271 -19.49 -16.87 9.12
CA SER A 271 -19.56 -18.32 9.11
C SER A 271 -18.72 -18.92 7.98
N GLN A 272 -18.37 -20.20 8.08
CA GLN A 272 -17.79 -20.96 6.99
C GLN A 272 -18.70 -20.92 5.74
N ARG A 273 -20.02 -20.93 5.93
CA ARG A 273 -20.98 -20.79 4.86
C ARG A 273 -20.88 -19.43 4.14
N ASP A 274 -20.68 -18.33 4.87
CA ASP A 274 -20.46 -17.01 4.29
C ASP A 274 -19.20 -16.98 3.40
N TYR A 275 -18.12 -17.62 3.86
CA TYR A 275 -16.90 -17.75 3.09
C TYR A 275 -17.12 -18.47 1.75
N TYR A 276 -17.77 -19.64 1.74
CA TYR A 276 -18.04 -20.37 0.51
C TYR A 276 -19.10 -19.69 -0.37
N ALA A 277 -20.01 -18.94 0.21
CA ALA A 277 -20.95 -18.09 -0.52
C ALA A 277 -20.22 -16.97 -1.28
N LEU A 278 -19.21 -16.32 -0.66
CA LEU A 278 -18.32 -15.36 -1.35
C LEU A 278 -17.44 -16.06 -2.39
N LEU A 279 -16.83 -17.20 -2.06
CA LEU A 279 -16.00 -17.96 -2.99
C LEU A 279 -16.77 -18.33 -4.27
N SER A 280 -18.07 -18.61 -4.15
CA SER A 280 -18.91 -19.02 -5.28
C SER A 280 -19.05 -17.97 -6.38
N PHE A 281 -18.82 -16.69 -6.08
CA PHE A 281 -18.77 -15.63 -7.09
C PHE A 281 -17.60 -15.79 -8.06
N PHE A 282 -16.50 -16.41 -7.59
CA PHE A 282 -15.28 -16.65 -8.37
C PHE A 282 -15.21 -18.04 -8.98
N ARG A 283 -16.15 -18.94 -8.64
CA ARG A 283 -16.06 -20.36 -8.99
C ARG A 283 -16.11 -20.64 -10.49
N ASN A 284 -16.63 -19.70 -11.30
CA ASN A 284 -16.75 -19.86 -12.76
C ASN A 284 -15.54 -19.33 -13.53
N ILE A 285 -14.54 -18.72 -12.88
CA ILE A 285 -13.34 -18.27 -13.60
C ILE A 285 -12.55 -19.47 -14.12
N HIS A 286 -11.93 -19.33 -15.29
CA HIS A 286 -10.96 -20.32 -15.74
C HIS A 286 -9.79 -20.39 -14.74
N PRO A 287 -9.42 -21.60 -14.27
CA PRO A 287 -8.22 -21.76 -13.46
C PRO A 287 -6.97 -21.39 -14.26
N TYR A 288 -5.84 -21.21 -13.61
CA TYR A 288 -4.56 -21.11 -14.31
C TYR A 288 -4.30 -22.38 -15.12
N ARG A 289 -3.63 -22.23 -16.26
CA ARG A 289 -3.22 -23.38 -17.09
C ARG A 289 -1.98 -24.06 -16.49
N ASN A 290 -2.04 -25.37 -16.38
CA ASN A 290 -0.89 -26.14 -15.96
C ASN A 290 0.17 -26.19 -17.07
N GLY A 291 1.42 -26.03 -16.69
CA GLY A 291 2.58 -26.15 -17.60
C GLY A 291 2.66 -25.05 -18.64
N GLY A 292 2.01 -23.91 -18.44
CA GLY A 292 1.99 -22.83 -19.41
C GLY A 292 2.01 -21.44 -18.83
N THR A 293 2.35 -20.49 -19.68
CA THR A 293 2.20 -19.08 -19.42
C THR A 293 0.76 -18.74 -19.04
N THR A 294 0.59 -17.79 -18.17
CA THR A 294 -0.68 -17.23 -17.73
C THR A 294 -1.63 -16.92 -18.88
N ASP A 295 -2.93 -17.03 -18.60
CA ASP A 295 -3.98 -16.74 -19.57
C ASP A 295 -3.88 -15.31 -20.11
N GLU A 296 -3.49 -15.21 -21.37
CA GLU A 296 -3.44 -13.96 -22.11
C GLU A 296 -4.67 -13.85 -23.01
N VAL A 297 -5.44 -12.81 -22.82
CA VAL A 297 -6.66 -12.55 -23.59
C VAL A 297 -6.40 -11.45 -24.62
N PRO A 298 -6.79 -11.64 -25.90
CA PRO A 298 -6.68 -10.60 -26.91
C PRO A 298 -7.48 -9.35 -26.52
N LEU A 299 -6.88 -8.17 -26.66
CA LEU A 299 -7.53 -6.89 -26.41
C LEU A 299 -8.45 -6.53 -27.58
N PRO A 300 -9.63 -5.96 -27.30
CA PRO A 300 -10.52 -5.44 -28.33
C PRO A 300 -9.82 -4.34 -29.17
N GLY A 301 -9.94 -4.43 -30.50
CA GLY A 301 -9.42 -3.41 -31.40
C GLY A 301 -7.90 -3.37 -31.56
N GLU A 302 -7.12 -4.03 -30.72
CA GLU A 302 -5.67 -4.08 -30.78
C GLU A 302 -5.20 -5.46 -31.19
N LYS A 303 -4.68 -5.62 -32.41
CA LYS A 303 -4.10 -6.86 -32.90
C LYS A 303 -2.61 -6.64 -33.17
N PRO A 304 -1.71 -7.45 -32.61
CA PRO A 304 -1.87 -8.69 -31.82
C PRO A 304 -1.79 -8.50 -30.28
N ALA A 305 -2.12 -7.33 -29.74
CA ALA A 305 -1.95 -7.04 -28.31
C ALA A 305 -2.84 -7.94 -27.43
N LYS A 306 -2.30 -8.37 -26.29
CA LYS A 306 -2.96 -9.21 -25.30
C LYS A 306 -2.82 -8.61 -23.91
N ALA A 307 -3.72 -8.96 -23.00
CA ALA A 307 -3.65 -8.61 -21.59
C ALA A 307 -3.69 -9.85 -20.70
N LEU A 308 -3.06 -9.78 -19.56
CA LEU A 308 -3.30 -10.68 -18.45
C LEU A 308 -4.70 -10.36 -17.92
N ALA A 309 -5.65 -11.29 -18.05
CA ALA A 309 -7.06 -11.05 -17.73
C ALA A 309 -7.76 -12.34 -17.29
N VAL A 310 -8.97 -12.21 -16.75
CA VAL A 310 -9.82 -13.35 -16.41
C VAL A 310 -10.86 -13.59 -17.50
N THR A 311 -11.27 -14.84 -17.67
CA THR A 311 -12.41 -15.25 -18.49
C THR A 311 -13.19 -16.37 -17.80
N GLU A 312 -14.42 -16.56 -18.23
CA GLU A 312 -15.29 -17.65 -17.79
C GLU A 312 -15.67 -18.55 -18.97
N PRO A 313 -15.90 -19.87 -18.76
CA PRO A 313 -16.26 -20.80 -19.84
C PRO A 313 -17.67 -20.59 -20.40
N GLY A 314 -18.53 -19.82 -19.71
CA GLY A 314 -19.91 -19.58 -20.12
C GLY A 314 -20.78 -19.11 -18.95
N THR A 315 -22.10 -19.22 -19.12
CA THR A 315 -23.08 -18.72 -18.16
C THR A 315 -23.36 -19.66 -16.98
N VAL A 316 -22.96 -20.93 -17.08
CA VAL A 316 -23.24 -21.94 -16.05
C VAL A 316 -21.98 -22.15 -15.21
N ALA A 317 -22.06 -21.75 -13.96
CA ALA A 317 -20.97 -21.95 -13.01
C ALA A 317 -21.01 -23.33 -12.36
N PRO A 318 -19.85 -23.94 -12.07
CA PRO A 318 -19.78 -25.16 -11.26
C PRO A 318 -20.43 -24.96 -9.88
N VAL A 319 -21.02 -26.02 -9.32
CA VAL A 319 -21.55 -26.01 -7.96
C VAL A 319 -20.42 -25.77 -6.96
N THR A 320 -20.66 -24.91 -6.00
CA THR A 320 -19.73 -24.69 -4.87
C THR A 320 -20.21 -25.50 -3.68
N HIS A 321 -19.31 -26.18 -3.03
CA HIS A 321 -19.60 -26.94 -1.80
C HIS A 321 -18.85 -26.32 -0.62
N LEU A 322 -19.46 -26.34 0.54
CA LEU A 322 -18.79 -26.12 1.80
C LEU A 322 -17.77 -27.27 1.99
N LEU A 323 -16.50 -26.96 2.18
CA LEU A 323 -15.47 -27.96 2.34
C LEU A 323 -15.19 -28.22 3.84
N ARG A 324 -15.33 -29.45 4.27
CA ARG A 324 -15.04 -29.82 5.66
C ARG A 324 -13.55 -29.56 5.96
N ARG A 325 -13.28 -28.67 6.91
CA ARG A 325 -11.93 -28.20 7.27
C ARG A 325 -11.14 -27.65 6.08
N GLY A 326 -11.82 -27.06 5.09
CA GLY A 326 -11.18 -26.48 3.91
C GLY A 326 -10.60 -27.51 2.91
N ASN A 327 -10.90 -28.81 3.10
CA ASN A 327 -10.35 -29.89 2.27
C ASN A 327 -11.23 -30.15 1.04
N PRO A 328 -10.74 -29.95 -0.20
CA PRO A 328 -11.48 -30.22 -1.43
C PRO A 328 -11.98 -31.66 -1.56
N ALA A 329 -11.21 -32.62 -1.07
CA ALA A 329 -11.59 -34.04 -1.08
C ALA A 329 -12.76 -34.39 -0.11
N SER A 330 -13.23 -33.42 0.68
CA SER A 330 -14.29 -33.63 1.67
C SER A 330 -15.43 -32.63 1.49
N PRO A 331 -16.12 -32.61 0.32
CA PRO A 331 -17.23 -31.70 0.07
C PRO A 331 -18.41 -31.99 1.00
N GLY A 332 -19.04 -30.93 1.48
CA GLY A 332 -20.28 -30.95 2.25
C GLY A 332 -21.48 -30.52 1.42
N GLU A 333 -22.37 -29.72 2.03
CA GLU A 333 -23.56 -29.19 1.34
C GLU A 333 -23.21 -28.21 0.22
N ALA A 334 -24.06 -28.10 -0.76
CA ALA A 334 -23.98 -27.09 -1.81
C ALA A 334 -24.26 -25.69 -1.24
N VAL A 335 -23.54 -24.68 -1.74
CA VAL A 335 -23.67 -23.30 -1.31
C VAL A 335 -23.86 -22.42 -2.53
N GLU A 336 -24.91 -21.62 -2.51
CA GLU A 336 -25.21 -20.63 -3.53
C GLU A 336 -24.42 -19.32 -3.27
N PRO A 337 -24.19 -18.48 -4.31
CA PRO A 337 -23.61 -17.15 -4.14
C PRO A 337 -24.37 -16.32 -3.11
N GLY A 338 -23.63 -15.70 -2.22
CA GLY A 338 -24.20 -14.87 -1.16
C GLY A 338 -23.19 -13.89 -0.58
N PHE A 339 -23.70 -12.79 -0.05
CA PHE A 339 -22.90 -11.80 0.66
C PHE A 339 -22.75 -12.21 2.13
N LEU A 340 -21.84 -11.53 2.82
CA LEU A 340 -21.63 -11.79 4.25
C LEU A 340 -22.92 -11.57 5.04
N SER A 341 -23.42 -12.60 5.70
CA SER A 341 -24.71 -12.58 6.41
C SER A 341 -24.78 -11.54 7.51
N VAL A 342 -23.63 -11.16 8.08
CA VAL A 342 -23.51 -10.12 9.10
C VAL A 342 -23.95 -8.74 8.59
N MET A 343 -23.81 -8.48 7.28
CA MET A 343 -24.17 -7.20 6.66
C MET A 343 -25.69 -7.05 6.47
N GLY A 344 -26.44 -8.14 6.56
CA GLY A 344 -27.89 -8.11 6.38
C GLY A 344 -28.34 -7.76 4.96
N SER A 345 -27.47 -7.87 3.98
CA SER A 345 -27.78 -7.59 2.57
C SER A 345 -28.77 -8.62 2.00
N PRO A 346 -29.65 -8.23 1.07
CA PRO A 346 -30.52 -9.17 0.36
C PRO A 346 -29.67 -10.15 -0.48
N PRO A 347 -30.22 -11.32 -0.85
CA PRO A 347 -29.54 -12.24 -1.75
C PRO A 347 -29.10 -11.56 -3.06
N PRO A 348 -27.97 -11.98 -3.67
CA PRO A 348 -27.52 -11.40 -4.92
C PRO A 348 -28.49 -11.63 -6.08
N VAL A 349 -28.71 -10.59 -6.89
CA VAL A 349 -29.40 -10.71 -8.16
C VAL A 349 -28.35 -10.96 -9.25
N ILE A 350 -28.28 -12.18 -9.75
CA ILE A 350 -27.29 -12.60 -10.74
C ILE A 350 -27.96 -12.66 -12.11
N ALA A 351 -27.45 -11.85 -13.03
CA ALA A 351 -27.91 -11.82 -14.42
C ALA A 351 -26.69 -11.99 -15.36
N PRO A 352 -26.65 -13.05 -16.17
CA PRO A 352 -25.63 -13.22 -17.18
C PRO A 352 -25.61 -12.02 -18.13
N PRO A 353 -24.42 -11.51 -18.53
CA PRO A 353 -24.33 -10.43 -19.49
C PRO A 353 -24.84 -10.88 -20.87
N ALA A 354 -25.30 -9.92 -21.68
CA ALA A 354 -25.85 -10.20 -23.02
C ALA A 354 -24.85 -10.92 -23.95
N SER A 355 -23.56 -10.84 -23.66
CA SER A 355 -22.52 -11.58 -24.40
C SER A 355 -22.62 -13.10 -24.27
N GLY A 356 -23.32 -13.63 -23.27
CA GLY A 356 -23.38 -15.06 -22.96
C GLY A 356 -22.04 -15.72 -22.58
N ARG A 357 -21.02 -14.93 -22.28
CA ARG A 357 -19.65 -15.40 -22.01
C ARG A 357 -19.30 -15.50 -20.54
N SER A 358 -20.21 -15.10 -19.66
CA SER A 358 -20.01 -15.10 -18.20
C SER A 358 -21.32 -15.43 -17.49
N SER A 359 -21.21 -15.90 -16.26
CA SER A 359 -22.33 -16.17 -15.35
C SER A 359 -22.97 -14.90 -14.78
N GLY A 360 -22.30 -13.75 -14.81
CA GLY A 360 -22.72 -12.51 -14.16
C GLY A 360 -22.52 -12.50 -12.65
N ARG A 361 -21.91 -13.54 -12.09
CA ARG A 361 -21.65 -13.65 -10.65
C ARG A 361 -20.71 -12.56 -10.16
N ARG A 362 -19.58 -12.34 -10.84
CA ARG A 362 -18.58 -11.33 -10.48
C ARG A 362 -19.15 -9.93 -10.54
N ARG A 363 -20.05 -9.65 -11.50
CA ARG A 363 -20.77 -8.38 -11.60
C ARG A 363 -21.64 -8.13 -10.37
N ALA A 364 -22.41 -9.14 -9.92
CA ALA A 364 -23.24 -9.01 -8.73
C ALA A 364 -22.41 -8.72 -7.47
N LEU A 365 -21.25 -9.36 -7.31
CA LEU A 365 -20.31 -9.07 -6.22
C LEU A 365 -19.76 -7.64 -6.33
N ALA A 366 -19.33 -7.24 -7.52
CA ALA A 366 -18.75 -5.91 -7.76
C ALA A 366 -19.77 -4.80 -7.47
N ASP A 367 -21.01 -4.96 -7.89
CA ASP A 367 -22.08 -4.00 -7.64
C ASP A 367 -22.40 -3.90 -6.14
N TRP A 368 -22.39 -5.02 -5.38
CA TRP A 368 -22.58 -4.99 -3.93
C TRP A 368 -21.42 -4.31 -3.19
N ILE A 369 -20.17 -4.61 -3.56
CA ILE A 369 -18.99 -3.95 -2.95
C ILE A 369 -18.99 -2.45 -3.25
N ALA A 370 -19.33 -2.06 -4.48
CA ALA A 370 -19.34 -0.67 -4.93
C ALA A 370 -20.67 0.07 -4.60
N ALA A 371 -21.57 -0.57 -3.85
CA ALA A 371 -22.85 0.05 -3.48
C ALA A 371 -22.63 1.22 -2.50
N PRO A 372 -23.33 2.35 -2.67
CA PRO A 372 -23.18 3.52 -1.79
C PRO A 372 -23.56 3.25 -0.33
N ASP A 373 -24.38 2.27 -0.08
CA ASP A 373 -24.85 1.83 1.24
C ASP A 373 -24.02 0.69 1.84
N ASN A 374 -22.99 0.20 1.13
CA ASN A 374 -22.06 -0.75 1.71
C ASN A 374 -21.27 -0.07 2.85
N PRO A 375 -21.38 -0.56 4.11
CA PRO A 375 -20.83 0.15 5.26
C PRO A 375 -19.29 0.14 5.31
N LEU A 376 -18.63 -0.73 4.55
CA LEU A 376 -17.19 -0.93 4.62
C LEU A 376 -16.42 -0.22 3.52
N THR A 377 -16.82 -0.35 2.27
CA THR A 377 -16.02 0.04 1.10
C THR A 377 -15.54 1.49 1.15
N ALA A 378 -16.44 2.44 1.40
CA ALA A 378 -16.06 3.85 1.51
C ALA A 378 -15.18 4.12 2.74
N ARG A 379 -15.51 3.53 3.89
CA ARG A 379 -14.68 3.66 5.11
C ARG A 379 -13.26 3.14 4.90
N VAL A 380 -13.11 2.01 4.23
CA VAL A 380 -11.80 1.38 3.99
C VAL A 380 -10.93 2.25 3.11
N ILE A 381 -11.45 2.75 1.99
CA ILE A 381 -10.62 3.57 1.09
C ILE A 381 -10.29 4.94 1.68
N VAL A 382 -11.23 5.61 2.33
CA VAL A 382 -10.92 6.91 2.97
C VAL A 382 -9.93 6.75 4.11
N ASN A 383 -9.99 5.65 4.88
CA ASN A 383 -9.02 5.33 5.91
C ASN A 383 -7.61 5.12 5.34
N ARG A 384 -7.48 4.45 4.20
CA ARG A 384 -6.18 4.26 3.52
C ARG A 384 -5.62 5.55 2.96
N VAL A 385 -6.45 6.38 2.33
CA VAL A 385 -5.99 7.70 1.85
C VAL A 385 -5.52 8.54 3.03
N PHE A 386 -6.28 8.56 4.12
CA PHE A 386 -5.90 9.24 5.34
C PHE A 386 -4.58 8.69 5.92
N GLN A 387 -4.41 7.36 5.96
CA GLN A 387 -3.18 6.70 6.40
C GLN A 387 -1.95 7.17 5.61
N HIS A 388 -2.05 7.26 4.29
CA HIS A 388 -0.91 7.63 3.46
C HIS A 388 -0.50 9.09 3.64
N HIS A 389 -1.43 9.98 4.01
CA HIS A 389 -1.13 11.39 4.33
C HIS A 389 -0.62 11.60 5.76
N PHE A 390 -1.18 10.88 6.74
CA PHE A 390 -0.86 11.09 8.16
C PHE A 390 0.08 10.03 8.76
N GLY A 391 0.57 9.09 7.95
CA GLY A 391 1.39 7.98 8.40
C GLY A 391 0.59 6.86 9.10
N ARG A 392 -0.68 7.11 9.45
CA ARG A 392 -1.62 6.14 10.04
C ARG A 392 -3.06 6.45 9.68
N GLY A 393 -3.89 5.43 9.61
CA GLY A 393 -5.33 5.57 9.43
C GLY A 393 -6.06 5.97 10.72
N LEU A 394 -7.29 6.42 10.57
CA LEU A 394 -8.24 6.57 11.68
C LEU A 394 -8.50 5.20 12.35
N VAL A 395 -8.49 4.14 11.55
CA VAL A 395 -8.38 2.74 11.99
C VAL A 395 -6.97 2.27 11.64
N ARG A 396 -6.22 1.81 12.66
CA ARG A 396 -4.79 1.44 12.49
C ARG A 396 -4.57 0.13 11.76
N THR A 397 -5.59 -0.72 11.67
CA THR A 397 -5.59 -2.00 10.97
C THR A 397 -6.37 -1.90 9.65
N PRO A 398 -5.78 -1.33 8.57
CA PRO A 398 -6.53 -0.93 7.37
C PRO A 398 -7.08 -2.10 6.53
N SER A 399 -6.71 -3.34 6.84
CA SER A 399 -7.26 -4.56 6.24
C SER A 399 -8.01 -5.44 7.25
N ASP A 400 -8.22 -4.94 8.48
CA ASP A 400 -9.00 -5.61 9.50
C ASP A 400 -9.81 -4.58 10.31
N PHE A 401 -11.06 -4.37 9.90
CA PHE A 401 -12.08 -3.58 10.56
C PHE A 401 -12.98 -4.45 11.44
N GLY A 402 -12.71 -5.77 11.46
CA GLY A 402 -13.38 -6.73 12.32
C GLY A 402 -13.14 -6.47 13.80
N ILE A 403 -13.66 -7.37 14.62
CA ILE A 403 -13.64 -7.23 16.10
C ILE A 403 -12.21 -7.30 16.66
N GLN A 404 -11.28 -7.98 15.99
CA GLN A 404 -9.87 -7.99 16.37
C GLN A 404 -9.12 -6.74 15.91
N GLY A 405 -9.63 -6.03 14.92
CA GLY A 405 -9.04 -4.80 14.43
C GLY A 405 -9.11 -3.67 15.45
N SER A 406 -8.34 -2.62 15.18
CA SER A 406 -8.33 -1.43 16.02
C SER A 406 -9.66 -0.67 15.88
N LEU A 407 -10.16 -0.13 16.98
CA LEU A 407 -11.27 0.81 16.93
C LEU A 407 -10.83 2.13 16.27
N PRO A 408 -11.72 2.83 15.55
CA PRO A 408 -11.40 4.13 14.99
C PRO A 408 -11.14 5.16 16.10
N THR A 409 -10.06 5.93 15.96
CA THR A 409 -9.74 7.01 16.90
C THR A 409 -10.75 8.16 16.85
N HIS A 410 -11.32 8.39 15.65
CA HIS A 410 -12.31 9.42 15.35
C HIS A 410 -13.45 8.81 14.54
N PRO A 411 -14.38 8.06 15.16
CA PRO A 411 -15.43 7.33 14.43
C PRO A 411 -16.37 8.25 13.66
N GLU A 412 -16.68 9.42 14.22
CA GLU A 412 -17.53 10.41 13.58
C GLU A 412 -16.87 11.00 12.32
N LEU A 413 -15.55 11.28 12.37
CA LEU A 413 -14.78 11.73 11.21
C LEU A 413 -14.71 10.67 10.13
N LEU A 414 -14.52 9.40 10.51
CA LEU A 414 -14.48 8.29 9.54
C LEU A 414 -15.80 8.16 8.79
N ASP A 415 -16.92 8.20 9.51
CA ASP A 415 -18.26 8.13 8.93
C ASP A 415 -18.56 9.34 8.05
N TRP A 416 -18.17 10.54 8.51
CA TRP A 416 -18.34 11.75 7.73
C TRP A 416 -17.55 11.72 6.43
N LEU A 417 -16.27 11.35 6.49
CA LEU A 417 -15.41 11.23 5.30
C LEU A 417 -15.95 10.19 4.32
N ALA A 418 -16.38 9.03 4.81
CA ALA A 418 -16.95 7.98 3.98
C ALA A 418 -18.23 8.44 3.26
N GLY A 419 -19.15 9.06 4.01
CA GLY A 419 -20.39 9.60 3.43
C GLY A 419 -20.14 10.74 2.45
N HIS A 420 -19.21 11.65 2.75
CA HIS A 420 -18.83 12.76 1.88
C HIS A 420 -18.17 12.26 0.59
N PHE A 421 -17.25 11.30 0.68
CA PHE A 421 -16.59 10.68 -0.47
C PHE A 421 -17.59 10.05 -1.46
N VAL A 422 -18.60 9.35 -0.95
CA VAL A 422 -19.69 8.80 -1.78
C VAL A 422 -20.49 9.91 -2.45
N GLN A 423 -20.90 10.94 -1.68
CA GLN A 423 -21.67 12.08 -2.20
C GLN A 423 -20.90 12.89 -3.26
N ASP A 424 -19.58 12.95 -3.12
CA ASP A 424 -18.64 13.63 -4.03
C ASP A 424 -18.29 12.80 -5.28
N GLY A 425 -19.06 11.73 -5.56
CA GLY A 425 -18.90 10.91 -6.74
C GLY A 425 -17.68 9.99 -6.71
N TRP A 426 -17.26 9.56 -5.54
CA TRP A 426 -16.14 8.63 -5.36
C TRP A 426 -14.79 9.14 -5.90
N SER A 427 -14.58 10.47 -5.94
CA SER A 427 -13.39 11.12 -6.46
C SER A 427 -12.26 11.12 -5.44
N LEU A 428 -11.16 10.42 -5.76
CA LEU A 428 -9.98 10.40 -4.92
C LEU A 428 -9.26 11.76 -4.90
N LYS A 429 -9.21 12.46 -6.02
CA LYS A 429 -8.56 13.78 -6.08
C LYS A 429 -9.29 14.82 -5.24
N ARG A 430 -10.63 14.77 -5.16
CA ARG A 430 -11.39 15.64 -4.25
C ARG A 430 -11.15 15.30 -2.79
N LEU A 431 -11.05 14.00 -2.45
CA LEU A 431 -10.71 13.55 -1.11
C LEU A 431 -9.30 14.04 -0.70
N HIS A 432 -8.32 13.94 -1.60
CA HIS A 432 -6.97 14.49 -1.37
C HIS A 432 -7.04 15.99 -1.10
N ARG A 433 -7.70 16.74 -1.98
CA ARG A 433 -7.84 18.20 -1.80
C ARG A 433 -8.47 18.56 -0.45
N LEU A 434 -9.49 17.84 -0.03
CA LEU A 434 -10.13 18.02 1.27
C LEU A 434 -9.15 17.81 2.44
N ILE A 435 -8.41 16.70 2.42
CA ILE A 435 -7.44 16.34 3.47
C ILE A 435 -6.28 17.35 3.51
N LEU A 436 -5.70 17.68 2.36
CA LEU A 436 -4.52 18.54 2.26
C LEU A 436 -4.81 19.98 2.67
N ASN A 437 -6.05 20.43 2.49
CA ASN A 437 -6.50 21.76 2.94
C ASN A 437 -6.83 21.81 4.44
N SER A 438 -6.75 20.72 5.18
CA SER A 438 -6.94 20.75 6.63
C SER A 438 -5.72 21.35 7.37
N GLN A 439 -5.97 22.07 8.45
CA GLN A 439 -4.91 22.53 9.37
C GLN A 439 -4.17 21.33 9.99
N ALA A 440 -4.87 20.22 10.22
CA ALA A 440 -4.27 18.99 10.73
C ALA A 440 -3.17 18.47 9.82
N TYR A 441 -3.38 18.47 8.47
CA TYR A 441 -2.33 18.10 7.52
C TYR A 441 -1.19 19.13 7.45
N GLN A 442 -1.53 20.41 7.57
CA GLN A 442 -0.58 21.52 7.55
C GLN A 442 0.15 21.72 8.89
N ALA A 443 -0.09 20.85 9.86
CA ALA A 443 0.55 20.91 11.17
C ALA A 443 2.06 20.69 11.11
N SER A 444 2.80 21.30 12.03
CA SER A 444 4.22 21.06 12.26
C SER A 444 4.45 19.64 12.78
N ALA A 445 5.59 19.04 12.38
CA ALA A 445 6.04 17.78 12.93
C ALA A 445 6.67 17.91 14.33
N THR A 446 6.94 19.13 14.80
CA THR A 446 7.55 19.38 16.10
C THR A 446 6.47 19.33 17.20
N PRO A 447 6.48 18.32 18.10
CA PRO A 447 5.52 18.24 19.20
C PRO A 447 5.78 19.30 20.26
N THR A 448 4.74 19.68 21.00
CA THR A 448 4.92 20.30 22.32
C THR A 448 5.24 19.23 23.37
N ALA A 449 5.89 19.60 24.47
CA ALA A 449 6.21 18.65 25.54
C ALA A 449 4.93 18.02 26.14
N GLU A 450 3.87 18.81 26.27
CA GLU A 450 2.56 18.38 26.75
C GLU A 450 1.91 17.37 25.79
N ALA A 451 1.91 17.67 24.50
CA ALA A 451 1.35 16.80 23.47
C ALA A 451 2.12 15.47 23.40
N LEU A 452 3.47 15.51 23.46
CA LEU A 452 4.29 14.30 23.46
C LEU A 452 4.03 13.42 24.69
N LYS A 453 3.81 14.03 25.86
CA LYS A 453 3.49 13.30 27.09
C LYS A 453 2.09 12.69 27.09
N ALA A 454 1.08 13.44 26.60
CA ALA A 454 -0.31 13.02 26.63
C ALA A 454 -0.68 12.08 25.47
N ASP A 455 -0.04 12.28 24.30
CA ASP A 455 -0.30 11.53 23.06
C ASP A 455 1.02 11.13 22.39
N PRO A 456 1.83 10.26 23.02
CA PRO A 456 3.11 9.85 22.46
C PRO A 456 2.95 9.15 21.12
N ALA A 457 1.85 8.42 20.93
CA ALA A 457 1.53 7.70 19.72
C ALA A 457 0.85 8.57 18.64
N ASN A 458 0.60 9.85 18.92
CA ASN A 458 -0.09 10.78 18.03
C ASN A 458 -1.46 10.26 17.52
N ASP A 459 -2.24 9.65 18.43
CA ASP A 459 -3.56 9.09 18.11
C ASP A 459 -4.61 10.15 17.80
N TRP A 460 -4.39 11.36 18.31
CA TRP A 460 -5.33 12.47 18.17
C TRP A 460 -4.86 13.54 17.19
N PHE A 461 -3.81 13.24 16.40
CA PHE A 461 -3.27 14.14 15.37
C PHE A 461 -2.87 15.51 15.93
N SER A 462 -2.24 15.50 17.12
CA SER A 462 -1.74 16.71 17.80
C SER A 462 -0.51 17.32 17.10
N ARG A 463 0.06 16.64 16.14
CA ARG A 463 1.17 17.05 15.27
C ARG A 463 1.11 16.29 13.95
N PHE A 464 1.90 16.71 12.96
CA PHE A 464 2.20 15.86 11.82
C PHE A 464 3.23 14.79 12.24
N GLU A 465 3.13 13.58 11.71
CA GLU A 465 4.09 12.51 12.03
C GLU A 465 5.23 12.52 11.01
N MET A 466 6.46 12.75 11.49
CA MET A 466 7.64 12.65 10.65
C MET A 466 7.79 11.22 10.12
N ARG A 467 8.01 11.07 8.82
CA ARG A 467 8.19 9.76 8.19
C ARG A 467 9.46 9.68 7.35
N ARG A 468 10.06 8.51 7.29
CA ARG A 468 11.10 8.21 6.31
C ARG A 468 10.46 8.09 4.91
N LEU A 469 11.20 8.48 3.87
CA LEU A 469 10.84 8.20 2.49
C LEU A 469 10.74 6.67 2.25
N THR A 470 9.83 6.26 1.38
CA THR A 470 9.72 4.86 0.94
C THR A 470 10.90 4.46 0.04
N ALA A 471 11.08 3.17 -0.16
CA ALA A 471 12.14 2.64 -1.01
C ALA A 471 12.17 3.29 -2.41
N GLU A 472 11.00 3.40 -3.03
CA GLU A 472 10.86 4.03 -4.34
C GLU A 472 11.12 5.53 -4.29
N GLU A 473 10.61 6.23 -3.27
CA GLU A 473 10.86 7.66 -3.08
C GLU A 473 12.34 7.97 -2.92
N ILE A 474 13.09 7.14 -2.18
CA ILE A 474 14.55 7.31 -2.01
C ILE A 474 15.26 7.16 -3.34
N ARG A 475 15.05 6.02 -4.04
CA ARG A 475 15.72 5.77 -5.32
C ARG A 475 15.36 6.83 -6.36
N ASP A 476 14.08 7.15 -6.49
CA ASP A 476 13.59 8.12 -7.46
C ASP A 476 14.10 9.54 -7.14
N SER A 477 14.19 9.92 -5.85
CA SER A 477 14.74 11.21 -5.43
C SER A 477 16.21 11.36 -5.79
N VAL A 478 17.00 10.31 -5.58
CA VAL A 478 18.44 10.29 -5.95
C VAL A 478 18.60 10.53 -7.46
N LEU A 479 17.82 9.85 -8.29
CA LEU A 479 17.82 10.04 -9.75
C LEU A 479 17.38 11.47 -10.15
N TRP A 480 16.33 11.99 -9.50
CA TRP A 480 15.76 13.30 -9.84
C TRP A 480 16.67 14.46 -9.44
N VAL A 481 17.21 14.40 -8.21
CA VAL A 481 18.17 15.41 -7.70
C VAL A 481 19.47 15.37 -8.49
N GLY A 482 19.96 14.17 -8.82
CA GLY A 482 21.13 13.97 -9.68
C GLY A 482 20.94 14.47 -11.10
N GLY A 483 19.69 14.52 -11.59
CA GLY A 483 19.35 14.95 -12.96
C GLY A 483 19.45 13.85 -14.01
N SER A 484 19.58 12.59 -13.58
CA SER A 484 19.56 11.39 -14.45
C SER A 484 18.15 10.82 -14.66
N GLY A 485 17.16 11.25 -13.87
CA GLY A 485 15.80 10.69 -13.88
C GLY A 485 15.14 10.76 -15.26
N ASN A 486 14.60 9.63 -15.70
CA ASN A 486 13.89 9.50 -16.97
C ASN A 486 12.36 9.58 -16.72
N PRO A 487 11.67 10.62 -17.23
CA PRO A 487 10.24 10.81 -17.02
C PRO A 487 9.33 9.91 -17.86
N ARG A 488 9.89 9.01 -18.66
CA ARG A 488 9.11 8.10 -19.50
C ARG A 488 8.19 7.23 -18.67
N MET A 489 6.90 7.30 -18.96
CA MET A 489 5.84 6.54 -18.31
C MET A 489 5.41 5.35 -19.17
N TYR A 490 4.73 4.38 -18.51
CA TYR A 490 4.06 3.25 -19.13
C TYR A 490 4.97 2.25 -19.86
N GLY A 491 4.35 1.19 -20.37
CA GLY A 491 5.02 0.14 -21.12
C GLY A 491 5.67 -0.95 -20.25
N PRO A 492 6.34 -1.91 -20.85
CA PRO A 492 6.98 -3.01 -20.14
C PRO A 492 7.91 -2.57 -19.03
N GLY A 493 8.05 -3.43 -18.01
CA GLY A 493 9.00 -3.22 -16.92
C GLY A 493 10.44 -3.11 -17.41
N MET A 494 11.28 -2.37 -16.69
CA MET A 494 12.71 -2.26 -16.95
C MET A 494 13.50 -3.06 -15.91
N TYR A 495 14.68 -3.53 -16.29
CA TYR A 495 15.58 -4.30 -15.46
C TYR A 495 16.73 -3.42 -15.00
N VAL A 496 16.86 -3.22 -13.68
CA VAL A 496 18.01 -2.53 -13.11
C VAL A 496 19.21 -3.45 -13.03
N ALA A 497 20.42 -2.89 -13.04
CA ALA A 497 21.64 -3.66 -12.83
C ALA A 497 21.64 -4.27 -11.42
N LEU A 498 21.93 -5.56 -11.33
CA LEU A 498 22.06 -6.29 -10.08
C LEU A 498 23.51 -6.76 -9.88
N PRO A 499 24.01 -6.78 -8.64
CA PRO A 499 25.31 -7.37 -8.32
C PRO A 499 25.37 -8.83 -8.76
N LYS A 500 26.54 -9.28 -9.23
CA LYS A 500 26.74 -10.66 -9.68
C LYS A 500 26.48 -11.67 -8.58
N GLU A 501 26.78 -11.32 -7.35
CA GLU A 501 26.54 -12.14 -6.16
C GLU A 501 25.06 -12.37 -5.91
N VAL A 502 24.22 -11.35 -6.17
CA VAL A 502 22.76 -11.44 -6.08
C VAL A 502 22.22 -12.35 -7.19
N LEU A 503 22.68 -12.21 -8.42
CA LEU A 503 22.29 -13.11 -9.51
C LEU A 503 22.73 -14.55 -9.23
N ALA A 504 23.93 -14.77 -8.67
CA ALA A 504 24.45 -16.07 -8.32
C ALA A 504 23.70 -16.76 -7.16
N SER A 505 22.92 -16.04 -6.37
CA SER A 505 22.08 -16.64 -5.31
C SER A 505 20.85 -17.39 -5.84
N GLN A 506 20.52 -17.23 -7.11
CA GLN A 506 19.41 -17.92 -7.75
C GLN A 506 19.80 -19.37 -8.11
N SER A 507 18.84 -20.30 -8.04
CA SER A 507 19.06 -21.72 -8.47
C SER A 507 19.56 -21.82 -9.91
N VAL A 508 19.10 -20.92 -10.79
CA VAL A 508 19.65 -20.71 -12.13
C VAL A 508 20.02 -19.23 -12.23
N PRO A 509 21.32 -18.87 -12.11
CA PRO A 509 21.78 -17.49 -12.06
C PRO A 509 21.25 -16.62 -13.19
N GLY A 510 20.55 -15.55 -12.86
CA GLY A 510 20.02 -14.57 -13.80
C GLY A 510 18.82 -15.03 -14.64
N LYS A 511 18.32 -16.25 -14.46
CA LYS A 511 17.14 -16.73 -15.21
C LYS A 511 15.93 -15.82 -14.97
N GLY A 512 15.35 -15.31 -16.05
CA GLY A 512 14.16 -14.44 -16.00
C GLY A 512 14.45 -13.01 -15.53
N TRP A 513 15.73 -12.61 -15.38
CA TRP A 513 16.14 -11.22 -15.25
C TRP A 513 16.78 -10.76 -16.56
N GLY A 514 16.23 -9.70 -17.13
CA GLY A 514 16.72 -9.13 -18.37
C GLY A 514 17.73 -8.02 -18.15
N ASP A 515 18.08 -7.34 -19.25
CA ASP A 515 18.93 -6.16 -19.26
C ASP A 515 18.17 -4.98 -19.89
N SER A 516 18.43 -3.78 -19.42
CA SER A 516 17.85 -2.55 -19.97
C SER A 516 18.94 -1.49 -20.17
N PRO A 517 18.86 -0.67 -21.23
CA PRO A 517 19.77 0.45 -21.41
C PRO A 517 19.77 1.39 -20.19
N ALA A 518 20.90 2.03 -19.88
CA ALA A 518 21.05 2.91 -18.72
C ALA A 518 19.97 3.98 -18.64
N VAL A 519 19.55 4.56 -19.78
CA VAL A 519 18.46 5.54 -19.84
C VAL A 519 17.12 4.95 -19.37
N GLU A 520 16.81 3.69 -19.66
CA GLU A 520 15.60 3.02 -19.19
C GLU A 520 15.72 2.66 -17.71
N GLN A 521 16.91 2.25 -17.24
CA GLN A 521 17.15 1.99 -15.82
C GLN A 521 16.97 3.24 -14.93
N ALA A 522 17.01 4.44 -15.50
CA ALA A 522 16.77 5.69 -14.81
C ALA A 522 15.27 6.09 -14.70
N ARG A 523 14.34 5.26 -15.17
CA ARG A 523 12.90 5.46 -14.98
C ARG A 523 12.51 5.31 -13.51
N ARG A 524 11.30 5.78 -13.20
CA ARG A 524 10.69 5.63 -11.87
C ARG A 524 10.66 4.18 -11.41
N SER A 525 10.84 3.97 -10.11
CA SER A 525 10.92 2.64 -9.48
C SER A 525 9.67 1.78 -9.69
N ILE A 526 8.50 2.40 -9.91
CA ILE A 526 7.25 1.68 -10.22
C ILE A 526 7.35 0.86 -11.53
N TYR A 527 8.30 1.19 -12.41
CA TYR A 527 8.54 0.49 -13.68
C TYR A 527 9.65 -0.56 -13.60
N ILE A 528 10.29 -0.77 -12.44
CA ILE A 528 11.21 -1.88 -12.26
C ILE A 528 10.42 -3.18 -12.37
N HIS A 529 10.93 -4.12 -13.17
CA HIS A 529 10.34 -5.45 -13.30
C HIS A 529 10.29 -6.16 -11.94
N VAL A 530 9.10 -6.60 -11.54
CA VAL A 530 8.86 -7.22 -10.24
C VAL A 530 8.90 -8.74 -10.40
N LYS A 531 10.09 -9.32 -10.21
CA LYS A 531 10.29 -10.78 -10.14
C LYS A 531 10.30 -11.21 -8.68
N ARG A 532 9.35 -12.09 -8.29
CA ARG A 532 9.15 -12.47 -6.88
C ARG A 532 10.38 -13.11 -6.24
N SER A 533 11.06 -13.99 -6.96
CA SER A 533 12.29 -14.63 -6.47
C SER A 533 13.53 -13.73 -6.53
N LEU A 534 13.45 -12.53 -7.13
CA LEU A 534 14.60 -11.65 -7.34
C LEU A 534 14.18 -10.18 -7.37
N LEU A 535 14.01 -9.59 -6.21
CA LEU A 535 13.67 -8.18 -6.06
C LEU A 535 14.94 -7.30 -6.01
N SER A 536 14.81 -6.03 -6.40
CA SER A 536 15.92 -5.07 -6.34
C SER A 536 16.45 -4.91 -4.91
N PRO A 537 17.75 -5.15 -4.64
CA PRO A 537 18.33 -5.03 -3.30
C PRO A 537 18.21 -3.62 -2.73
N VAL A 538 18.28 -2.58 -3.55
CA VAL A 538 18.10 -1.18 -3.13
C VAL A 538 16.70 -0.98 -2.55
N LEU A 539 15.68 -1.51 -3.22
CA LEU A 539 14.30 -1.39 -2.74
C LEU A 539 14.05 -2.25 -1.51
N LEU A 540 14.56 -3.49 -1.48
CA LEU A 540 14.44 -4.39 -0.33
C LEU A 540 15.06 -3.81 0.94
N SER A 541 16.23 -3.16 0.83
CA SER A 541 16.90 -2.56 1.98
C SER A 541 16.09 -1.45 2.65
N PHE A 542 15.14 -0.85 1.94
CA PHE A 542 14.26 0.22 2.43
C PHE A 542 12.80 -0.22 2.59
N ASP A 543 12.57 -1.50 2.90
CA ASP A 543 11.27 -2.06 3.24
C ASP A 543 10.26 -2.03 2.07
N LEU A 544 10.67 -2.52 0.89
CA LEU A 544 9.74 -2.78 -0.21
C LEU A 544 8.59 -3.68 0.26
N ALA A 545 7.40 -3.46 -0.26
CA ALA A 545 6.24 -4.30 0.03
C ALA A 545 6.49 -5.77 -0.38
N GLU A 546 5.96 -6.70 0.40
CA GLU A 546 5.89 -8.11 0.01
C GLU A 546 5.03 -8.27 -1.24
N THR A 547 5.39 -9.19 -2.12
CA THR A 547 4.70 -9.39 -3.39
C THR A 547 3.81 -10.63 -3.41
N ASP A 548 3.92 -11.50 -2.41
CA ASP A 548 3.16 -12.75 -2.34
C ASP A 548 1.79 -12.60 -1.66
N ARG A 549 1.61 -11.51 -0.91
CA ARG A 549 0.35 -11.19 -0.21
C ARG A 549 0.05 -9.70 -0.22
N SER A 550 -1.18 -9.35 0.11
CA SER A 550 -1.59 -7.94 0.30
C SER A 550 -0.76 -7.27 1.39
N THR A 551 -0.20 -6.10 1.10
CA THR A 551 0.58 -5.30 2.05
C THR A 551 -0.12 -3.96 2.32
N PRO A 552 -1.02 -3.90 3.32
CA PRO A 552 -1.79 -2.70 3.62
C PRO A 552 -0.98 -1.63 4.37
N VAL A 553 0.09 -2.05 5.05
CA VAL A 553 1.03 -1.18 5.78
C VAL A 553 2.44 -1.70 5.53
N ARG A 554 3.32 -0.86 5.02
CA ARG A 554 4.73 -1.19 4.91
C ARG A 554 5.42 -0.95 6.26
N PHE A 555 6.41 -1.76 6.55
CA PHE A 555 7.34 -1.46 7.63
C PHE A 555 8.17 -0.21 7.29
N ALA A 556 8.64 0.48 8.33
CA ALA A 556 9.63 1.55 8.19
C ALA A 556 10.71 1.29 9.24
N THR A 557 11.67 0.44 8.89
CA THR A 557 12.76 0.07 9.79
C THR A 557 13.91 1.10 9.70
N THR A 558 14.67 1.23 10.77
CA THR A 558 15.93 1.97 10.77
C THR A 558 17.04 0.99 11.10
N GLN A 559 17.84 0.64 10.10
CA GLN A 559 18.89 -0.36 10.23
C GLN A 559 20.24 0.20 9.75
N PRO A 560 21.37 -0.14 10.40
CA PRO A 560 22.70 0.28 9.96
C PRO A 560 23.01 -0.12 8.51
N THR A 561 22.46 -1.25 8.04
CA THR A 561 22.62 -1.74 6.67
C THR A 561 22.05 -0.80 5.61
N GLN A 562 21.06 0.03 5.95
CA GLN A 562 20.51 1.05 5.04
C GLN A 562 21.55 2.14 4.77
N ALA A 563 22.15 2.71 5.82
CA ALA A 563 23.23 3.70 5.69
C ALA A 563 24.46 3.11 4.98
N LEU A 564 24.88 1.89 5.35
CA LEU A 564 26.00 1.20 4.69
C LEU A 564 25.70 0.94 3.21
N GLY A 565 24.46 0.55 2.88
CA GLY A 565 24.03 0.36 1.49
C GLY A 565 24.06 1.64 0.67
N MET A 566 23.71 2.78 1.27
CA MET A 566 23.80 4.09 0.60
C MET A 566 25.26 4.54 0.41
N LEU A 567 26.12 4.32 1.41
CA LEU A 567 27.53 4.72 1.32
C LEU A 567 28.35 3.84 0.36
N ASN A 568 28.10 2.52 0.36
CA ASN A 568 28.92 1.56 -0.37
C ASN A 568 28.25 1.03 -1.66
N GLY A 569 26.95 1.29 -1.85
CA GLY A 569 26.20 0.77 -2.99
C GLY A 569 26.59 1.42 -4.31
N VAL A 570 26.79 0.61 -5.35
CA VAL A 570 27.19 1.07 -6.69
C VAL A 570 26.23 2.14 -7.21
N PHE A 571 24.94 1.90 -7.12
CA PHE A 571 23.91 2.85 -7.58
C PHE A 571 24.08 4.24 -6.95
N PHE A 572 24.22 4.33 -5.63
CA PHE A 572 24.33 5.63 -4.93
C PHE A 572 25.63 6.36 -5.28
N ASN A 573 26.74 5.62 -5.40
CA ASN A 573 28.03 6.17 -5.79
C ASN A 573 28.01 6.71 -7.23
N GLU A 574 27.39 6.00 -8.18
CA GLU A 574 27.23 6.45 -9.55
C GLU A 574 26.37 7.71 -9.64
N GLN A 575 25.26 7.76 -8.90
CA GLN A 575 24.39 8.93 -8.88
C GLN A 575 25.02 10.12 -8.15
N ALA A 576 25.87 9.90 -7.15
CA ALA A 576 26.66 10.95 -6.51
C ALA A 576 27.64 11.60 -7.50
N ARG A 577 28.34 10.79 -8.31
CA ARG A 577 29.19 11.30 -9.40
C ARG A 577 28.37 12.07 -10.42
N THR A 578 27.20 11.56 -10.83
CA THR A 578 26.31 12.25 -11.77
C THR A 578 25.89 13.63 -11.25
N LEU A 579 25.53 13.72 -9.96
CA LEU A 579 25.22 14.99 -9.31
C LEU A 579 26.44 15.92 -9.30
N ALA A 580 27.60 15.40 -8.92
CA ALA A 580 28.85 16.17 -8.86
C ALA A 580 29.27 16.70 -10.23
N ASP A 581 29.16 15.88 -11.30
CA ASP A 581 29.42 16.30 -12.69
C ASP A 581 28.48 17.44 -13.11
N ARG A 582 27.21 17.31 -12.78
CA ARG A 582 26.22 18.35 -13.05
C ARG A 582 26.55 19.65 -12.31
N ILE A 583 26.94 19.58 -11.03
CA ILE A 583 27.30 20.74 -10.23
C ILE A 583 28.57 21.41 -10.80
N ARG A 584 29.57 20.63 -11.21
CA ARG A 584 30.78 21.14 -11.87
C ARG A 584 30.45 21.88 -13.18
N ALA A 585 29.55 21.31 -13.97
CA ALA A 585 29.11 21.92 -15.22
C ALA A 585 28.33 23.25 -15.01
N GLU A 586 27.51 23.32 -13.96
CA GLU A 586 26.70 24.51 -13.66
C GLU A 586 27.48 25.64 -12.98
N ILE A 587 28.42 25.29 -12.06
CA ILE A 587 29.05 26.23 -11.11
C ILE A 587 30.56 26.40 -11.41
N GLY A 588 31.18 25.46 -12.10
CA GLY A 588 32.64 25.43 -12.27
C GLY A 588 33.34 24.89 -11.03
N SER A 589 34.52 25.44 -10.70
CA SER A 589 35.44 24.89 -9.67
C SER A 589 35.38 25.61 -8.32
N GLU A 590 34.45 26.54 -8.09
CA GLU A 590 34.35 27.29 -6.83
C GLU A 590 33.71 26.42 -5.71
N PRO A 591 34.45 25.95 -4.71
CA PRO A 591 33.97 24.95 -3.75
C PRO A 591 32.78 25.45 -2.91
N ARG A 592 32.76 26.73 -2.55
CA ARG A 592 31.70 27.32 -1.73
C ARG A 592 30.36 27.32 -2.46
N GLU A 593 30.34 27.65 -3.73
CA GLU A 593 29.13 27.66 -4.55
C GLU A 593 28.70 26.25 -4.95
N GLN A 594 29.67 25.34 -5.19
CA GLN A 594 29.37 23.92 -5.41
C GLN A 594 28.63 23.32 -4.21
N VAL A 595 29.17 23.47 -3.00
CA VAL A 595 28.55 23.02 -1.76
C VAL A 595 27.15 23.62 -1.56
N ARG A 596 27.04 24.94 -1.75
CA ARG A 596 25.74 25.63 -1.64
C ARG A 596 24.70 25.03 -2.58
N ARG A 597 25.08 24.76 -3.82
CA ARG A 597 24.19 24.19 -4.84
C ARG A 597 23.81 22.75 -4.54
N VAL A 598 24.73 21.90 -4.09
CA VAL A 598 24.46 20.52 -3.67
C VAL A 598 23.46 20.49 -2.54
N LEU A 599 23.72 21.21 -1.44
CA LEU A 599 22.84 21.25 -0.28
C LEU A 599 21.44 21.79 -0.66
N HIS A 600 21.38 22.87 -1.43
CA HIS A 600 20.10 23.44 -1.87
C HIS A 600 19.26 22.43 -2.68
N ARG A 601 19.87 21.65 -3.59
CA ARG A 601 19.16 20.63 -4.37
C ARG A 601 18.68 19.47 -3.51
N VAL A 602 19.52 19.01 -2.60
CA VAL A 602 19.25 17.82 -1.79
C VAL A 602 18.20 18.12 -0.69
N THR A 603 18.31 19.28 -0.03
CA THR A 603 17.42 19.63 1.11
C THR A 603 16.21 20.46 0.69
N SER A 604 16.16 20.95 -0.56
CA SER A 604 15.11 21.86 -1.06
C SER A 604 15.01 23.18 -0.28
N ARG A 605 16.10 23.59 0.39
CA ARG A 605 16.22 24.88 1.08
C ARG A 605 17.61 25.50 0.89
N PRO A 606 17.74 26.82 0.98
CA PRO A 606 19.04 27.47 1.04
C PRO A 606 19.82 26.95 2.29
N PRO A 607 21.07 26.52 2.13
CA PRO A 607 21.91 26.19 3.28
C PRO A 607 22.31 27.44 4.05
N SER A 608 22.46 27.31 5.36
CA SER A 608 23.05 28.37 6.20
C SER A 608 24.54 28.55 5.91
N ASP A 609 25.09 29.73 6.23
CA ASP A 609 26.53 29.98 6.07
C ASP A 609 27.39 29.01 6.91
N ARG A 610 26.89 28.57 8.07
CA ARG A 610 27.55 27.55 8.91
C ARG A 610 27.64 26.20 8.20
N GLU A 611 26.56 25.73 7.60
CA GLU A 611 26.54 24.48 6.82
C GLU A 611 27.50 24.56 5.63
N VAL A 612 27.52 25.69 4.94
CA VAL A 612 28.44 25.91 3.83
C VAL A 612 29.90 25.88 4.30
N LEU A 613 30.24 26.59 5.39
CA LEU A 613 31.61 26.61 5.93
C LEU A 613 32.06 25.21 6.39
N GLN A 614 31.22 24.48 7.09
CA GLN A 614 31.51 23.12 7.53
C GLN A 614 31.74 22.16 6.36
N SER A 615 30.92 22.28 5.32
CA SER A 615 31.02 21.44 4.14
C SER A 615 32.25 21.78 3.28
N VAL A 616 32.65 23.06 3.18
CA VAL A 616 33.91 23.46 2.52
C VAL A 616 35.09 22.93 3.28
N ALA A 617 35.10 23.01 4.62
CA ALA A 617 36.15 22.43 5.46
C ALA A 617 36.27 20.92 5.25
N LEU A 618 35.14 20.21 5.13
CA LEU A 618 35.15 18.77 4.80
C LEU A 618 35.78 18.51 3.41
N LEU A 619 35.43 19.26 2.37
CA LEU A 619 36.07 19.11 1.05
C LEU A 619 37.61 19.34 1.13
N GLN A 620 38.03 20.31 1.93
CA GLN A 620 39.46 20.58 2.17
C GLN A 620 40.14 19.42 2.88
N SER A 621 39.54 18.88 3.93
CA SER A 621 40.08 17.70 4.65
C SER A 621 40.17 16.48 3.73
N LEU A 622 39.14 16.20 2.92
CA LEU A 622 39.17 15.10 1.95
C LEU A 622 40.31 15.25 0.93
N THR A 623 40.68 16.48 0.57
CA THR A 623 41.78 16.71 -0.38
C THR A 623 43.13 16.72 0.27
N SER A 624 43.29 17.31 1.47
CA SER A 624 44.59 17.50 2.13
C SER A 624 44.99 16.32 3.02
N GLU A 625 44.05 15.69 3.70
CA GLU A 625 44.30 14.63 4.67
C GLU A 625 44.11 13.22 4.06
N GLU A 626 43.04 13.05 3.26
CA GLU A 626 42.73 11.77 2.61
C GLU A 626 43.34 11.64 1.20
N GLY A 627 43.94 12.71 0.69
CA GLY A 627 44.64 12.73 -0.61
C GLY A 627 43.71 12.58 -1.83
N LEU A 628 42.41 12.82 -1.68
CA LEU A 628 41.46 12.77 -2.79
C LEU A 628 41.67 13.98 -3.72
N GLY A 629 41.61 13.76 -5.03
CA GLY A 629 41.56 14.89 -5.96
C GLY A 629 40.21 15.66 -5.79
N ALA A 630 40.19 16.95 -6.14
CA ALA A 630 39.02 17.82 -5.98
C ALA A 630 37.71 17.22 -6.59
N THR A 631 37.84 16.48 -7.70
CA THR A 631 36.73 15.77 -8.34
C THR A 631 36.16 14.70 -7.41
N ALA A 632 37.00 13.80 -6.87
CA ALA A 632 36.59 12.72 -6.00
C ALA A 632 36.08 13.24 -4.64
N ALA A 633 36.63 14.36 -4.14
CA ALA A 633 36.13 14.99 -2.92
C ALA A 633 34.69 15.52 -3.09
N LEU A 634 34.36 16.13 -4.23
CA LEU A 634 32.98 16.56 -4.52
C LEU A 634 32.05 15.37 -4.71
N ASP A 635 32.49 14.28 -5.36
CA ASP A 635 31.72 13.04 -5.50
C ASP A 635 31.36 12.47 -4.11
N ALA A 636 32.34 12.38 -3.19
CA ALA A 636 32.15 11.93 -1.82
C ALA A 636 31.21 12.87 -1.04
N PHE A 637 31.31 14.18 -1.24
CA PHE A 637 30.38 15.13 -0.63
C PHE A 637 28.95 14.97 -1.14
N CYS A 638 28.74 14.75 -2.43
CA CYS A 638 27.41 14.48 -2.99
C CYS A 638 26.83 13.17 -2.41
N LEU A 639 27.66 12.14 -2.23
CA LEU A 639 27.24 10.89 -1.58
C LEU A 639 26.83 11.12 -0.12
N LEU A 640 27.59 11.91 0.63
CA LEU A 640 27.23 12.31 1.99
C LEU A 640 25.91 13.08 2.01
N ALA A 641 25.69 13.98 1.07
CA ALA A 641 24.46 14.77 0.99
C ALA A 641 23.22 13.89 0.81
N PHE A 642 23.27 12.80 0.04
CA PHE A 642 22.17 11.83 -0.06
C PHE A 642 21.92 11.08 1.26
N ASN A 643 22.87 11.04 2.19
CA ASN A 643 22.74 10.39 3.49
C ASN A 643 22.24 11.35 4.60
N LEU A 644 21.94 12.61 4.29
CA LEU A 644 21.39 13.53 5.27
C LEU A 644 19.98 13.11 5.68
N ASN A 645 19.68 13.16 6.98
CA ASN A 645 18.33 12.89 7.49
C ASN A 645 17.28 13.77 6.80
N GLU A 646 17.60 15.04 6.54
CA GLU A 646 16.73 15.99 5.84
C GLU A 646 16.42 15.57 4.40
N PHE A 647 17.28 14.76 3.76
CA PHE A 647 16.99 14.15 2.47
C PHE A 647 16.04 12.96 2.60
N LEU A 648 16.24 12.13 3.64
CA LEU A 648 15.57 10.84 3.81
C LEU A 648 14.24 10.89 4.56
N TYR A 649 13.95 11.99 5.26
CA TYR A 649 12.74 12.14 6.08
C TYR A 649 11.90 13.34 5.65
N LEU A 650 10.60 13.23 5.87
CA LEU A 650 9.62 14.30 5.69
C LEU A 650 9.09 14.74 7.05
N GLU A 651 9.05 16.06 7.21
CA GLU A 651 8.46 16.73 8.37
C GLU A 651 7.03 17.17 8.09
#